data_0272ba176548530dc9b1b4d7328983bf
#
_entry.id   0272ba176548530dc9b1b4d7328983bf
#
_cell.length_a   1.000
_cell.length_b   1.000
_cell.length_c   1.000
_cell.angle_alpha   90.00
_cell.angle_beta   90.00
_cell.angle_gamma   90.00
#
_symmetry.space_group_name_H-M   'P 1'
#
loop_
_entity.id
_entity.type
_entity.pdbx_description
1 polymer ?
#
loop_
_entity_poly.entity_id
_entity_poly.type
_entity_poly.pdbx_seq_one_letter_code
_entity_poly.pdbx_strand_id
1 'polypeptide(L)'
;MESAGRLDISAGSLNNHQGTVVSDGLSVTLDGALDNTSGRLLSQKTLSVSGSELVSDDGLIQSGSDMTLDVQDGVLSNRNTKTRGGISSAGTLTVRAGMLNNQQGFMVGQKDMTLNAGTLDNRQGVLGSQASLQISSGTLMNQKGALKAGTDMLLSGGDVSNQEGTLAAGRDLNAHLNVLENQQGTVVSNGNSRLDVTRSDNQGGRLVAQQSLTLSSTDIINDASGLIQSGASLNLRADTLSNRNSGDRGGVISQGSMTLNAGTLDSTAGVLLSGDALSLTAGVVNNTSGQVVANGLLGWNSQALNNQSGLIQGKGISINTAGQTLDNRGGTLNSLQELTVSTGAMDNRSGTVGAKTTADLSTTSLDNREGGRLVSEGELRLHTGGLQNSHGQIQSVGDILFDSVRGVVDNVSGLIRSGSAITLNALQFINRHTQNTGQGLEAQTIHITTQDLDNQEGSILADRALTVMADRTLSNNDGVLSSGATLSVSGRQLAFSNRDGVVKAGQSVSVDAGQLGGDGKLLSLGDMTLKSNTTFSNSGQTIANGNLTLSVNGDVSNTGSLLAGSRLDLNSIRLENTEKGEISAGQTWLNVTDTLLNRGLIDGKYTHLQANTLTNSGTGRIYGDAVGVSAATFNNLDENGVAAVLAGRERVDLGVQTLNNRTHSLIYSAGDMHTGGMLDANGAATGKAGVLNNHSATIEAAGYLVLSAGQINNVNDHFTTERVVVSTEKVTEYQLSGSDKRWSAGEPGVYVDNDSSNSLKKLHTPEGARDKFTQYDYTRTVEETRVKESDPGKILSGAGMTIVADKLFNDKSQVVAGGKLTIPSGNVENVSVSGEQHVTDKGTSTY
;
A
#
# COMPACT_ATOMS: atom_id res chain seq x y z
N MET A 1 -57.01 70.94 -37.66
CA MET A 1 -57.51 71.74 -36.55
C MET A 1 -56.37 72.40 -35.85
N GLU A 2 -56.45 73.67 -35.58
CA GLU A 2 -55.39 74.42 -34.89
C GLU A 2 -56.02 75.36 -33.85
N SER A 3 -55.43 75.42 -32.65
CA SER A 3 -55.87 76.32 -31.56
C SER A 3 -54.64 76.90 -30.86
N ALA A 4 -54.58 78.25 -30.72
CA ALA A 4 -53.52 78.93 -29.95
C ALA A 4 -53.65 78.75 -28.43
N GLY A 5 -54.72 78.13 -27.95
CA GLY A 5 -55.00 77.78 -26.56
C GLY A 5 -55.33 76.31 -26.41
N ARG A 6 -55.98 75.98 -25.27
CA ARG A 6 -56.44 74.65 -25.05
C ARG A 6 -57.52 74.26 -26.03
N LEU A 7 -57.46 73.02 -26.56
CA LEU A 7 -58.53 72.48 -27.43
C LEU A 7 -59.13 71.24 -26.73
N ASP A 8 -60.40 71.32 -26.47
CA ASP A 8 -61.22 70.26 -25.92
C ASP A 8 -62.12 69.70 -27.01
N ILE A 9 -62.03 68.46 -27.33
CA ILE A 9 -62.85 67.71 -28.32
C ILE A 9 -63.69 66.69 -27.57
N SER A 10 -64.98 66.78 -27.62
CA SER A 10 -65.92 65.79 -27.11
C SER A 10 -66.84 65.37 -28.26
N ALA A 11 -66.76 64.05 -28.66
CA ALA A 11 -67.40 63.52 -29.84
C ALA A 11 -67.69 62.07 -29.76
N GLY A 12 -68.56 61.51 -30.61
CA GLY A 12 -68.69 60.04 -30.73
C GLY A 12 -67.47 59.36 -31.29
N SER A 13 -66.78 60.01 -32.24
CA SER A 13 -65.52 59.58 -32.84
C SER A 13 -64.76 60.75 -33.45
N LEU A 14 -63.46 60.54 -33.67
CA LEU A 14 -62.59 61.50 -34.32
C LEU A 14 -61.78 60.82 -35.45
N ASN A 15 -62.02 61.27 -36.68
CA ASN A 15 -61.23 60.89 -37.81
C ASN A 15 -60.16 61.94 -38.12
N ASN A 16 -58.88 61.69 -37.85
CA ASN A 16 -57.75 62.56 -38.16
C ASN A 16 -56.82 61.88 -39.16
N HIS A 17 -57.37 61.01 -39.99
CA HIS A 17 -56.55 60.25 -40.98
C HIS A 17 -55.80 61.22 -41.89
N GLN A 18 -54.49 61.16 -41.94
CA GLN A 18 -53.54 62.08 -42.63
C GLN A 18 -53.80 63.59 -42.24
N GLY A 19 -54.61 63.83 -41.18
CA GLY A 19 -54.92 65.15 -40.68
C GLY A 19 -53.90 65.65 -39.68
N THR A 20 -54.05 66.93 -39.27
CA THR A 20 -53.23 67.50 -38.19
C THR A 20 -54.14 68.28 -37.23
N VAL A 21 -53.91 67.97 -35.94
CA VAL A 21 -54.50 68.70 -34.81
C VAL A 21 -53.38 69.26 -34.01
N VAL A 22 -53.38 70.66 -33.78
CA VAL A 22 -52.35 71.32 -33.01
C VAL A 22 -52.99 72.25 -31.99
N SER A 23 -52.50 72.26 -30.76
CA SER A 23 -53.00 73.12 -29.70
C SER A 23 -51.96 73.40 -28.60
N ASP A 24 -52.19 74.38 -27.76
CA ASP A 24 -51.36 74.59 -26.55
C ASP A 24 -51.59 73.49 -25.51
N GLY A 25 -52.80 73.02 -25.34
CA GLY A 25 -53.21 71.83 -24.57
C GLY A 25 -54.31 71.13 -25.31
N LEU A 26 -54.27 69.75 -25.38
CA LEU A 26 -55.26 68.96 -26.11
C LEU A 26 -55.96 67.96 -25.21
N SER A 27 -57.24 67.96 -25.19
CA SER A 27 -58.09 66.95 -24.55
C SER A 27 -59.08 66.41 -25.57
N VAL A 28 -59.10 65.15 -25.78
CA VAL A 28 -59.99 64.44 -26.69
C VAL A 28 -60.74 63.40 -25.88
N THR A 29 -62.01 63.49 -25.79
CA THR A 29 -62.93 62.58 -25.10
C THR A 29 -63.93 62.03 -26.11
N LEU A 30 -63.92 60.73 -26.35
CA LEU A 30 -64.72 60.07 -27.35
C LEU A 30 -65.54 58.93 -26.74
N ASP A 31 -66.79 58.77 -27.22
CA ASP A 31 -67.54 57.54 -26.88
C ASP A 31 -67.03 56.30 -27.71
N GLY A 32 -66.43 56.60 -28.86
CA GLY A 32 -65.97 55.63 -29.82
C GLY A 32 -64.49 55.76 -30.16
N ALA A 33 -64.19 55.60 -31.45
CA ALA A 33 -62.78 55.47 -31.91
C ALA A 33 -62.16 56.84 -32.32
N LEU A 34 -60.81 56.93 -32.12
CA LEU A 34 -59.96 57.94 -32.73
C LEU A 34 -59.09 57.23 -33.85
N ASP A 35 -59.27 57.64 -35.09
CA ASP A 35 -58.39 57.31 -36.21
C ASP A 35 -57.41 58.45 -36.45
N ASN A 36 -56.13 58.26 -36.12
CA ASN A 36 -54.98 59.15 -36.39
C ASN A 36 -53.97 58.44 -37.34
N THR A 37 -54.44 57.54 -38.19
CA THR A 37 -53.59 56.88 -39.15
C THR A 37 -52.91 57.89 -40.10
N SER A 38 -51.55 57.85 -40.14
CA SER A 38 -50.75 58.84 -40.85
C SER A 38 -50.99 60.29 -40.46
N GLY A 39 -51.84 60.56 -39.41
CA GLY A 39 -52.18 61.87 -38.90
C GLY A 39 -51.25 62.38 -37.78
N ARG A 40 -51.52 63.57 -37.30
CA ARG A 40 -50.66 64.18 -36.27
C ARG A 40 -51.60 64.86 -35.21
N LEU A 41 -51.34 64.49 -33.93
CA LEU A 41 -51.89 65.10 -32.75
C LEU A 41 -50.75 65.76 -31.98
N LEU A 42 -50.73 67.09 -31.93
CA LEU A 42 -49.61 67.82 -31.31
C LEU A 42 -50.18 68.79 -30.24
N SER A 43 -49.64 68.68 -29.03
CA SER A 43 -49.93 69.61 -27.93
C SER A 43 -48.63 70.23 -27.43
N GLN A 44 -48.60 71.56 -27.22
CA GLN A 44 -47.40 72.20 -26.63
C GLN A 44 -47.30 71.93 -25.13
N LYS A 45 -48.38 71.58 -24.44
CA LYS A 45 -48.51 71.27 -23.02
C LYS A 45 -48.99 69.84 -22.82
N THR A 46 -50.04 69.65 -22.07
CA THR A 46 -50.60 68.32 -21.79
C THR A 46 -51.45 67.80 -22.97
N LEU A 47 -51.43 66.51 -23.12
CA LEU A 47 -52.34 65.85 -24.09
C LEU A 47 -53.11 64.74 -23.41
N SER A 48 -54.39 64.69 -23.53
CA SER A 48 -55.23 63.61 -22.99
C SER A 48 -56.13 63.06 -24.10
N VAL A 49 -56.13 61.74 -24.29
CA VAL A 49 -57.10 61.04 -25.15
C VAL A 49 -57.80 59.96 -24.33
N SER A 50 -59.16 60.01 -24.37
CA SER A 50 -60.00 58.94 -23.87
C SER A 50 -60.96 58.48 -24.94
N GLY A 51 -61.18 57.18 -25.08
CA GLY A 51 -62.09 56.61 -26.08
C GLY A 51 -62.15 55.09 -26.01
N SER A 52 -62.90 54.46 -26.91
CA SER A 52 -62.91 52.99 -26.98
C SER A 52 -61.81 52.40 -27.86
N GLU A 53 -61.19 53.15 -28.73
CA GLU A 53 -60.13 52.76 -29.61
C GLU A 53 -59.29 53.97 -30.03
N LEU A 54 -57.96 53.77 -30.15
CA LEU A 54 -57.03 54.76 -30.70
C LEU A 54 -56.11 54.07 -31.75
N VAL A 55 -56.25 54.44 -33.01
CA VAL A 55 -55.39 54.02 -34.09
C VAL A 55 -54.46 55.15 -34.50
N SER A 56 -53.15 55.06 -34.34
CA SER A 56 -52.13 56.02 -34.74
C SER A 56 -51.05 55.34 -35.58
N ASP A 57 -51.42 54.36 -36.42
CA ASP A 57 -50.50 53.67 -37.33
C ASP A 57 -49.92 54.69 -38.31
N ASP A 58 -48.54 54.60 -38.52
CA ASP A 58 -47.82 55.62 -39.29
C ASP A 58 -48.03 57.08 -38.82
N GLY A 59 -48.70 57.32 -37.69
CA GLY A 59 -49.09 58.67 -37.17
C GLY A 59 -48.05 59.16 -36.14
N LEU A 60 -48.34 60.44 -35.71
CA LEU A 60 -47.59 61.11 -34.66
C LEU A 60 -48.53 61.63 -33.56
N ILE A 61 -48.25 61.29 -32.31
CA ILE A 61 -48.92 61.90 -31.12
C ILE A 61 -47.78 62.46 -30.25
N GLN A 62 -47.81 63.77 -30.05
CA GLN A 62 -46.81 64.49 -29.29
C GLN A 62 -47.36 65.47 -28.28
N SER A 63 -46.81 65.44 -27.06
CA SER A 63 -47.06 66.39 -26.02
C SER A 63 -45.82 67.13 -25.53
N GLY A 64 -45.89 68.47 -25.25
CA GLY A 64 -44.83 69.23 -24.65
C GLY A 64 -44.72 69.05 -23.11
N SER A 65 -45.67 68.34 -22.47
CA SER A 65 -45.64 67.97 -21.06
C SER A 65 -46.31 66.59 -20.92
N ASP A 66 -47.08 66.32 -19.88
CA ASP A 66 -47.66 64.99 -19.59
C ASP A 66 -48.70 64.57 -20.65
N MET A 67 -48.71 63.25 -20.93
CA MET A 67 -49.63 62.67 -21.87
C MET A 67 -50.39 61.49 -21.19
N THR A 68 -51.72 61.49 -21.40
CA THR A 68 -52.52 60.29 -20.98
C THR A 68 -53.32 59.80 -22.17
N LEU A 69 -53.20 58.50 -22.45
CA LEU A 69 -53.92 57.75 -23.48
C LEU A 69 -54.69 56.64 -22.79
N ASP A 70 -56.00 56.77 -22.74
CA ASP A 70 -56.88 55.81 -22.07
C ASP A 70 -57.99 55.34 -23.03
N VAL A 71 -57.81 54.08 -23.48
CA VAL A 71 -58.79 53.37 -24.30
C VAL A 71 -59.51 52.28 -23.54
N GLN A 72 -59.40 52.33 -22.19
CA GLN A 72 -59.92 51.28 -21.26
C GLN A 72 -59.57 49.83 -21.67
N ASP A 73 -60.53 49.05 -22.06
CA ASP A 73 -60.33 47.65 -22.49
C ASP A 73 -60.24 47.59 -24.02
N GLY A 74 -60.13 48.67 -24.72
CA GLY A 74 -60.04 48.75 -26.19
C GLY A 74 -58.62 48.63 -26.74
N VAL A 75 -58.43 48.91 -27.99
CA VAL A 75 -57.14 48.80 -28.69
C VAL A 75 -56.55 50.22 -28.87
N LEU A 76 -55.23 50.27 -28.46
CA LEU A 76 -54.37 51.35 -28.87
C LEU A 76 -53.35 50.80 -29.88
N SER A 77 -53.39 51.30 -31.13
CA SER A 77 -52.43 50.86 -32.19
C SER A 77 -51.50 52.05 -32.52
N ASN A 78 -50.17 51.77 -32.49
CA ASN A 78 -49.11 52.75 -32.83
C ASN A 78 -48.08 52.05 -33.76
N ARG A 79 -48.56 51.31 -34.77
CA ARG A 79 -47.69 50.50 -35.64
C ARG A 79 -46.96 51.40 -36.66
N ASN A 80 -45.76 50.85 -37.09
CA ASN A 80 -44.95 51.35 -38.21
C ASN A 80 -44.46 52.82 -37.99
N THR A 81 -44.43 53.35 -36.77
CA THR A 81 -44.14 54.76 -36.48
C THR A 81 -42.60 54.97 -36.22
N LYS A 82 -41.76 53.95 -36.28
CA LYS A 82 -40.35 54.14 -35.99
C LYS A 82 -39.60 55.18 -36.79
N THR A 83 -40.01 55.44 -38.01
CA THR A 83 -39.38 56.42 -38.92
C THR A 83 -40.16 57.78 -39.01
N ARG A 84 -41.34 57.89 -38.39
CA ARG A 84 -42.21 59.05 -38.50
C ARG A 84 -42.59 59.76 -37.19
N GLY A 85 -42.08 59.19 -36.06
CA GLY A 85 -42.22 59.83 -34.77
C GLY A 85 -42.98 59.06 -33.71
N GLY A 86 -44.15 58.49 -33.98
CA GLY A 86 -44.96 57.71 -33.06
C GLY A 86 -45.57 58.50 -31.92
N ILE A 87 -45.51 58.01 -30.69
CA ILE A 87 -46.04 58.63 -29.46
C ILE A 87 -44.90 59.15 -28.65
N SER A 88 -44.88 60.46 -28.37
CA SER A 88 -43.78 61.09 -27.60
C SER A 88 -44.36 62.14 -26.61
N SER A 89 -44.01 61.97 -25.33
CA SER A 89 -44.33 62.96 -24.26
C SER A 89 -43.05 63.57 -23.69
N ALA A 90 -43.02 64.90 -23.61
CA ALA A 90 -41.93 65.60 -22.89
C ALA A 90 -42.08 65.56 -21.35
N GLY A 91 -43.24 65.17 -20.85
CA GLY A 91 -43.48 64.85 -19.44
C GLY A 91 -43.64 63.33 -19.19
N THR A 92 -44.54 63.01 -18.28
CA THR A 92 -44.99 61.68 -18.01
C THR A 92 -45.84 61.15 -19.17
N LEU A 93 -45.79 59.80 -19.39
CA LEU A 93 -46.64 59.12 -20.36
C LEU A 93 -47.41 58.00 -19.64
N THR A 94 -48.74 58.12 -19.60
CA THR A 94 -49.60 57.11 -19.02
C THR A 94 -50.50 56.55 -20.12
N VAL A 95 -50.45 55.19 -20.26
CA VAL A 95 -51.25 54.47 -21.25
C VAL A 95 -52.08 53.39 -20.56
N ARG A 96 -53.37 53.35 -20.87
CA ARG A 96 -54.26 52.25 -20.45
C ARG A 96 -55.00 51.72 -21.70
N ALA A 97 -54.89 50.40 -21.91
CA ALA A 97 -55.52 49.72 -23.05
C ALA A 97 -55.86 48.31 -22.75
N GLY A 98 -56.89 47.71 -23.33
CA GLY A 98 -57.02 46.22 -23.39
C GLY A 98 -55.91 45.58 -24.22
N MET A 99 -55.68 46.24 -25.39
CA MET A 99 -54.51 45.78 -26.24
C MET A 99 -53.73 47.03 -26.67
N LEU A 100 -52.46 47.06 -26.39
CA LEU A 100 -51.50 48.05 -26.88
C LEU A 100 -50.65 47.41 -27.98
N ASN A 101 -50.83 47.90 -29.23
CA ASN A 101 -50.00 47.39 -30.36
C ASN A 101 -49.00 48.48 -30.79
N ASN A 102 -47.75 48.27 -30.45
CA ASN A 102 -46.59 49.09 -30.81
C ASN A 102 -45.61 48.34 -31.77
N GLN A 103 -46.16 47.43 -32.60
CA GLN A 103 -45.34 46.67 -33.54
C GLN A 103 -44.66 47.60 -34.56
N GLN A 104 -43.26 47.51 -34.58
CA GLN A 104 -42.47 48.47 -35.38
C GLN A 104 -42.77 49.95 -35.04
N GLY A 105 -43.35 50.21 -33.86
CA GLY A 105 -43.71 51.50 -33.37
C GLY A 105 -42.64 52.11 -32.46
N PHE A 106 -42.79 53.40 -32.18
CA PHE A 106 -41.98 54.20 -31.26
C PHE A 106 -42.84 54.92 -30.25
N MET A 107 -42.57 54.63 -28.95
CA MET A 107 -43.35 55.34 -27.87
C MET A 107 -42.37 55.72 -26.77
N VAL A 108 -42.22 56.97 -26.42
CA VAL A 108 -41.25 57.51 -25.49
C VAL A 108 -41.84 58.55 -24.57
N GLY A 109 -41.54 58.51 -23.27
CA GLY A 109 -41.73 59.51 -22.28
C GLY A 109 -40.40 60.15 -21.83
N GLN A 110 -40.28 61.47 -21.75
CA GLN A 110 -39.04 62.13 -21.21
C GLN A 110 -38.99 62.06 -19.70
N LYS A 111 -40.12 61.75 -19.00
CA LYS A 111 -40.17 61.41 -17.58
C LYS A 111 -40.69 59.96 -17.43
N ASP A 112 -41.35 59.70 -16.30
CA ASP A 112 -41.88 58.40 -16.02
C ASP A 112 -42.94 57.95 -17.08
N MET A 113 -42.84 56.63 -17.42
CA MET A 113 -43.84 56.00 -18.31
C MET A 113 -44.53 54.86 -17.56
N THR A 114 -45.83 54.87 -17.58
CA THR A 114 -46.69 53.85 -17.02
C THR A 114 -47.59 53.28 -18.11
N LEU A 115 -47.49 51.97 -18.36
CA LEU A 115 -48.26 51.26 -19.32
C LEU A 115 -49.05 50.12 -18.62
N ASN A 116 -50.42 50.24 -18.79
CA ASN A 116 -51.29 49.16 -18.30
C ASN A 116 -52.07 48.61 -19.50
N ALA A 117 -51.81 47.31 -19.84
CA ALA A 117 -52.47 46.69 -20.97
C ALA A 117 -52.74 45.16 -20.67
N GLY A 118 -53.90 44.70 -21.15
CA GLY A 118 -54.14 43.23 -21.13
C GLY A 118 -53.12 42.51 -21.97
N THR A 119 -52.89 43.00 -23.21
CA THR A 119 -51.85 42.53 -24.12
C THR A 119 -51.04 43.70 -24.62
N LEU A 120 -49.69 43.58 -24.56
CA LEU A 120 -48.76 44.56 -25.10
C LEU A 120 -47.89 43.92 -26.20
N ASP A 121 -48.09 44.32 -27.45
CA ASP A 121 -47.27 43.88 -28.59
C ASP A 121 -46.26 44.97 -28.96
N ASN A 122 -45.03 44.79 -28.60
CA ASN A 122 -43.87 45.65 -28.94
C ASN A 122 -42.87 44.94 -29.89
N ARG A 123 -43.37 44.01 -30.68
CA ARG A 123 -42.48 43.30 -31.63
C ARG A 123 -41.83 44.29 -32.59
N GLN A 124 -40.46 44.26 -32.65
CA GLN A 124 -39.64 45.19 -33.45
C GLN A 124 -39.89 46.67 -33.10
N GLY A 125 -40.64 46.98 -32.05
CA GLY A 125 -40.91 48.29 -31.58
C GLY A 125 -39.96 48.82 -30.52
N VAL A 126 -40.10 50.06 -30.14
CA VAL A 126 -39.36 50.71 -29.06
C VAL A 126 -40.31 51.35 -28.07
N LEU A 127 -40.22 50.97 -26.84
CA LEU A 127 -40.87 51.64 -25.68
C LEU A 127 -39.73 52.14 -24.78
N GLY A 128 -39.75 53.43 -24.48
CA GLY A 128 -38.70 54.10 -23.69
C GLY A 128 -39.16 55.15 -22.73
N SER A 129 -38.55 55.23 -21.58
CA SER A 129 -38.68 56.35 -20.63
C SER A 129 -37.25 56.85 -20.33
N GLN A 130 -37.07 58.21 -20.25
CA GLN A 130 -35.82 58.80 -19.78
C GLN A 130 -35.69 58.70 -18.24
N ALA A 131 -36.78 58.42 -17.54
CA ALA A 131 -36.86 58.20 -16.09
C ALA A 131 -37.29 56.73 -15.85
N SER A 132 -38.29 56.43 -15.03
CA SER A 132 -38.76 55.08 -14.75
C SER A 132 -39.77 54.60 -15.82
N LEU A 133 -39.75 53.31 -16.06
CA LEU A 133 -40.67 52.57 -16.91
C LEU A 133 -41.43 51.52 -16.11
N GLN A 134 -42.72 51.67 -15.98
CA GLN A 134 -43.58 50.72 -15.33
C GLN A 134 -44.54 50.12 -16.35
N ILE A 135 -44.52 48.74 -16.44
CA ILE A 135 -45.42 48.03 -17.31
C ILE A 135 -46.16 46.96 -16.50
N SER A 136 -47.52 47.04 -16.65
CA SER A 136 -48.35 45.97 -16.15
C SER A 136 -49.13 45.34 -17.35
N SER A 137 -48.88 44.04 -17.62
CA SER A 137 -49.53 43.42 -18.79
C SER A 137 -49.73 41.92 -18.56
N GLY A 138 -50.90 41.44 -18.98
CA GLY A 138 -51.14 39.97 -19.00
C GLY A 138 -50.21 39.24 -19.95
N THR A 139 -49.91 39.80 -21.11
CA THR A 139 -48.94 39.29 -22.10
C THR A 139 -48.13 40.43 -22.69
N LEU A 140 -46.80 40.30 -22.68
CA LEU A 140 -45.90 41.27 -23.31
C LEU A 140 -45.08 40.57 -24.41
N MET A 141 -45.27 40.90 -25.64
CA MET A 141 -44.52 40.46 -26.81
C MET A 141 -43.46 41.50 -27.19
N ASN A 142 -42.17 41.22 -26.92
CA ASN A 142 -41.07 42.14 -27.21
C ASN A 142 -40.01 41.47 -28.15
N GLN A 143 -40.44 40.52 -28.98
CA GLN A 143 -39.52 39.86 -29.90
C GLN A 143 -38.89 40.90 -30.85
N LYS A 144 -37.52 40.96 -30.86
CA LYS A 144 -36.73 41.94 -31.62
C LYS A 144 -37.08 43.39 -31.28
N GLY A 145 -37.88 43.64 -30.21
CA GLY A 145 -38.20 44.95 -29.73
C GLY A 145 -37.28 45.45 -28.61
N ALA A 146 -37.49 46.69 -28.17
CA ALA A 146 -36.71 47.24 -27.07
C ALA A 146 -37.61 47.94 -26.05
N LEU A 147 -37.45 47.63 -24.79
CA LEU A 147 -37.94 48.34 -23.61
C LEU A 147 -36.77 48.98 -22.90
N LYS A 148 -36.80 50.28 -22.69
CA LYS A 148 -35.72 51.06 -22.09
C LYS A 148 -36.22 52.01 -21.01
N ALA A 149 -35.68 51.89 -19.81
CA ALA A 149 -35.86 52.89 -18.73
C ALA A 149 -34.53 53.61 -18.49
N GLY A 150 -34.56 54.92 -18.38
CA GLY A 150 -33.41 55.75 -18.02
C GLY A 150 -32.99 55.55 -16.55
N THR A 151 -33.94 55.19 -15.69
CA THR A 151 -33.70 54.80 -14.30
C THR A 151 -34.25 53.38 -14.05
N ASP A 152 -35.35 53.24 -13.32
CA ASP A 152 -35.89 51.95 -12.89
C ASP A 152 -36.87 51.38 -13.90
N MET A 153 -36.83 50.04 -14.01
CA MET A 153 -37.83 49.28 -14.76
C MET A 153 -38.61 48.37 -13.82
N LEU A 154 -39.93 48.50 -13.86
CA LEU A 154 -40.84 47.60 -13.16
C LEU A 154 -41.73 46.90 -14.17
N LEU A 155 -41.61 45.57 -14.20
CA LEU A 155 -42.47 44.73 -15.01
C LEU A 155 -43.35 43.86 -14.11
N SER A 156 -44.63 43.88 -14.32
CA SER A 156 -45.55 43.04 -13.55
C SER A 156 -46.63 42.43 -14.46
N GLY A 157 -46.95 41.17 -14.19
CA GLY A 157 -48.05 40.54 -14.91
C GLY A 157 -47.78 39.12 -15.32
N GLY A 158 -48.20 38.71 -16.51
CA GLY A 158 -48.14 37.35 -17.01
C GLY A 158 -46.87 37.04 -17.78
N ASP A 159 -47.04 36.66 -19.03
CA ASP A 159 -45.95 36.14 -19.84
C ASP A 159 -45.21 37.25 -20.60
N VAL A 160 -43.88 37.26 -20.54
CA VAL A 160 -43.01 38.17 -21.29
C VAL A 160 -42.20 37.39 -22.29
N SER A 161 -42.39 37.64 -23.58
CA SER A 161 -41.56 37.10 -24.64
C SER A 161 -40.56 38.12 -25.13
N ASN A 162 -39.30 38.00 -24.79
CA ASN A 162 -38.20 38.89 -25.14
C ASN A 162 -37.21 38.24 -26.11
N GLN A 163 -37.67 37.32 -26.95
CA GLN A 163 -36.79 36.60 -27.90
C GLN A 163 -36.11 37.57 -28.85
N GLU A 164 -34.77 37.55 -28.91
CA GLU A 164 -33.93 38.50 -29.66
C GLU A 164 -34.20 39.96 -29.29
N GLY A 165 -35.01 40.27 -28.24
CA GLY A 165 -35.38 41.59 -27.80
C GLY A 165 -34.46 42.13 -26.68
N THR A 166 -34.73 43.37 -26.27
CA THR A 166 -33.95 44.04 -25.20
C THR A 166 -34.86 44.61 -24.12
N LEU A 167 -34.58 44.30 -22.87
CA LEU A 167 -35.08 44.94 -21.66
C LEU A 167 -33.89 45.63 -20.99
N ALA A 168 -33.88 46.96 -20.89
CA ALA A 168 -32.74 47.70 -20.35
C ALA A 168 -33.18 48.73 -19.29
N ALA A 169 -32.67 48.62 -18.07
CA ALA A 169 -32.85 49.58 -17.00
C ALA A 169 -31.55 50.37 -16.73
N GLY A 170 -31.63 51.69 -16.68
CA GLY A 170 -30.50 52.56 -16.37
C GLY A 170 -30.07 52.50 -14.89
N ARG A 171 -30.91 51.95 -14.00
CA ARG A 171 -30.66 51.68 -12.60
C ARG A 171 -31.14 50.28 -12.24
N ASP A 172 -32.28 50.16 -11.59
CA ASP A 172 -32.75 48.87 -11.08
C ASP A 172 -33.85 48.29 -11.97
N LEU A 173 -33.86 46.97 -12.08
CA LEU A 173 -34.89 46.19 -12.77
C LEU A 173 -35.60 45.28 -11.79
N ASN A 174 -36.91 45.44 -11.66
CA ASN A 174 -37.76 44.57 -10.89
C ASN A 174 -38.82 43.94 -11.82
N ALA A 175 -38.91 42.63 -11.82
CA ALA A 175 -39.88 41.89 -12.60
C ALA A 175 -40.59 40.84 -11.73
N HIS A 176 -41.90 40.84 -11.79
CA HIS A 176 -42.76 39.83 -11.20
C HIS A 176 -43.69 39.27 -12.29
N LEU A 177 -43.36 38.12 -12.80
CA LEU A 177 -43.95 37.58 -14.04
C LEU A 177 -44.32 36.09 -13.87
N ASN A 178 -45.18 35.62 -14.75
CA ASN A 178 -45.41 34.18 -14.88
C ASN A 178 -44.28 33.54 -15.69
N VAL A 179 -44.03 34.00 -16.92
CA VAL A 179 -42.98 33.46 -17.80
C VAL A 179 -42.11 34.60 -18.32
N LEU A 180 -40.78 34.35 -18.36
CA LEU A 180 -39.83 35.18 -19.07
C LEU A 180 -39.12 34.33 -20.14
N GLU A 181 -39.50 34.50 -21.41
CA GLU A 181 -38.83 33.94 -22.57
C GLU A 181 -37.81 34.94 -23.11
N ASN A 182 -36.52 34.69 -22.81
CA ASN A 182 -35.40 35.56 -23.20
C ASN A 182 -34.41 34.87 -24.15
N GLN A 183 -34.90 33.93 -24.99
CA GLN A 183 -34.03 33.20 -25.92
C GLN A 183 -33.36 34.20 -26.87
N GLN A 184 -31.99 34.17 -26.87
CA GLN A 184 -31.16 35.10 -27.64
C GLN A 184 -31.46 36.59 -27.35
N GLY A 185 -32.30 36.92 -26.36
CA GLY A 185 -32.66 38.26 -25.93
C GLY A 185 -31.67 38.81 -24.87
N THR A 186 -31.81 40.06 -24.52
CA THR A 186 -31.01 40.74 -23.52
C THR A 186 -31.87 41.38 -22.46
N VAL A 187 -31.63 41.08 -21.20
CA VAL A 187 -32.16 41.75 -20.03
C VAL A 187 -30.95 42.33 -19.28
N VAL A 188 -30.93 43.67 -19.13
CA VAL A 188 -29.78 44.34 -18.49
C VAL A 188 -30.23 45.43 -17.54
N SER A 189 -29.57 45.54 -16.38
CA SER A 189 -29.64 46.69 -15.48
C SER A 189 -28.24 47.20 -15.14
N ASN A 190 -28.13 48.55 -15.01
CA ASN A 190 -26.92 49.16 -14.49
C ASN A 190 -26.85 49.13 -12.95
N GLY A 191 -27.94 48.89 -12.26
CA GLY A 191 -28.04 48.65 -10.82
C GLY A 191 -28.34 47.19 -10.51
N ASN A 192 -29.28 46.96 -9.61
CA ASN A 192 -29.72 45.65 -9.20
C ASN A 192 -30.82 45.11 -10.14
N SER A 193 -30.88 43.79 -10.27
CA SER A 193 -32.01 43.09 -10.88
C SER A 193 -32.64 42.15 -9.87
N ARG A 194 -33.98 42.24 -9.76
CA ARG A 194 -34.78 41.25 -9.05
C ARG A 194 -35.85 40.68 -9.98
N LEU A 195 -35.77 39.42 -10.24
CA LEU A 195 -36.65 38.68 -11.13
C LEU A 195 -37.36 37.59 -10.33
N ASP A 196 -38.64 37.74 -10.08
CA ASP A 196 -39.47 36.69 -9.47
C ASP A 196 -40.42 36.18 -10.58
N VAL A 197 -40.09 34.99 -11.11
CA VAL A 197 -40.77 34.43 -12.27
C VAL A 197 -41.05 32.94 -12.04
N THR A 198 -42.19 32.45 -12.54
CA THR A 198 -42.48 31.01 -12.45
C THR A 198 -41.53 30.23 -13.35
N ARG A 199 -41.29 30.69 -14.58
CA ARG A 199 -40.36 30.06 -15.52
C ARG A 199 -39.49 31.10 -16.23
N SER A 200 -38.17 30.88 -16.24
CA SER A 200 -37.21 31.72 -16.97
C SER A 200 -36.47 30.89 -18.01
N ASP A 201 -36.66 31.27 -19.29
CA ASP A 201 -35.95 30.64 -20.40
C ASP A 201 -34.96 31.63 -21.03
N ASN A 202 -33.68 31.42 -20.77
CA ASN A 202 -32.59 32.30 -21.20
C ASN A 202 -31.63 31.57 -22.18
N GLN A 203 -32.13 30.64 -22.97
CA GLN A 203 -31.26 29.93 -23.93
C GLN A 203 -30.59 30.88 -24.92
N GLY A 204 -29.26 30.91 -24.95
CA GLY A 204 -28.51 31.84 -25.78
C GLY A 204 -28.74 33.33 -25.44
N GLY A 205 -29.54 33.65 -24.45
CA GLY A 205 -29.88 34.99 -24.00
C GLY A 205 -28.94 35.50 -22.91
N ARG A 206 -29.17 36.73 -22.46
CA ARG A 206 -28.36 37.42 -21.44
C ARG A 206 -29.27 38.03 -20.37
N LEU A 207 -29.02 37.66 -19.12
CA LEU A 207 -29.58 38.34 -17.93
C LEU A 207 -28.41 38.94 -17.16
N VAL A 208 -28.24 40.26 -17.16
CA VAL A 208 -27.08 40.95 -16.61
C VAL A 208 -27.49 42.07 -15.67
N ALA A 209 -26.99 42.07 -14.45
CA ALA A 209 -27.04 43.19 -13.52
C ALA A 209 -25.63 43.69 -13.24
N GLN A 210 -25.37 44.99 -13.31
CA GLN A 210 -24.05 45.54 -12.99
C GLN A 210 -23.75 45.55 -11.49
N GLN A 211 -24.80 45.39 -10.66
CA GLN A 211 -24.70 45.20 -9.22
C GLN A 211 -25.20 43.80 -8.87
N SER A 212 -26.15 43.66 -8.00
CA SER A 212 -26.66 42.36 -7.56
C SER A 212 -27.81 41.86 -8.45
N LEU A 213 -27.81 40.54 -8.70
CA LEU A 213 -28.92 39.86 -9.38
C LEU A 213 -29.56 38.82 -8.45
N THR A 214 -30.85 38.95 -8.26
CA THR A 214 -31.67 37.92 -7.62
C THR A 214 -32.66 37.37 -8.64
N LEU A 215 -32.64 36.08 -8.88
CA LEU A 215 -33.61 35.39 -9.74
C LEU A 215 -34.22 34.22 -8.95
N SER A 216 -35.53 34.31 -8.77
CA SER A 216 -36.33 33.25 -8.15
C SER A 216 -37.30 32.68 -9.19
N SER A 217 -37.25 31.37 -9.39
CA SER A 217 -38.09 30.69 -10.40
C SER A 217 -38.38 29.27 -9.99
N THR A 218 -39.42 28.66 -10.50
CA THR A 218 -39.57 27.19 -10.47
C THR A 218 -38.56 26.57 -11.44
N ASP A 219 -38.51 27.05 -12.68
CA ASP A 219 -37.62 26.56 -13.71
C ASP A 219 -36.74 27.67 -14.27
N ILE A 220 -35.42 27.49 -14.21
CA ILE A 220 -34.43 28.33 -14.88
C ILE A 220 -33.74 27.51 -15.95
N ILE A 221 -33.84 27.94 -17.22
CA ILE A 221 -33.15 27.33 -18.37
C ILE A 221 -32.15 28.36 -18.89
N ASN A 222 -30.86 28.09 -18.74
CA ASN A 222 -29.76 28.95 -19.18
C ASN A 222 -28.83 28.19 -20.13
N ASP A 223 -29.39 27.38 -20.97
CA ASP A 223 -28.65 26.47 -21.88
C ASP A 223 -28.09 27.20 -23.13
N ALA A 224 -27.31 26.52 -23.92
CA ALA A 224 -26.87 26.92 -25.25
C ALA A 224 -26.22 28.32 -25.25
N SER A 225 -25.23 28.54 -24.41
CA SER A 225 -24.51 29.83 -24.20
C SER A 225 -25.34 30.93 -23.57
N GLY A 226 -26.44 30.60 -22.90
CA GLY A 226 -27.16 31.53 -22.05
C GLY A 226 -26.26 32.13 -20.97
N LEU A 227 -26.36 33.45 -20.69
CA LEU A 227 -25.57 34.14 -19.69
C LEU A 227 -26.47 34.72 -18.59
N ILE A 228 -26.21 34.31 -17.34
CA ILE A 228 -26.73 34.98 -16.15
C ILE A 228 -25.55 35.59 -15.42
N GLN A 229 -25.48 36.91 -15.31
CA GLN A 229 -24.32 37.60 -14.76
C GLN A 229 -24.69 38.70 -13.76
N SER A 230 -23.91 38.78 -12.65
CA SER A 230 -23.95 39.91 -11.73
C SER A 230 -22.56 40.54 -11.55
N GLY A 231 -22.52 41.88 -11.38
CA GLY A 231 -21.30 42.62 -11.07
C GLY A 231 -20.94 42.62 -9.58
N ALA A 232 -21.85 42.26 -8.69
CA ALA A 232 -21.64 42.15 -7.27
C ALA A 232 -22.05 40.75 -6.76
N SER A 233 -23.24 40.56 -6.23
CA SER A 233 -23.71 39.28 -5.74
C SER A 233 -24.76 38.65 -6.65
N LEU A 234 -24.75 37.34 -6.74
CA LEU A 234 -25.76 36.58 -7.48
C LEU A 234 -26.51 35.64 -6.55
N ASN A 235 -27.82 35.71 -6.55
CA ASN A 235 -28.66 34.80 -5.79
C ASN A 235 -29.68 34.13 -6.74
N LEU A 236 -29.53 32.83 -6.92
CA LEU A 236 -30.43 32.03 -7.74
C LEU A 236 -31.20 31.05 -6.85
N ARG A 237 -32.50 30.99 -7.04
CA ARG A 237 -33.36 30.01 -6.40
C ARG A 237 -34.28 29.39 -7.45
N ALA A 238 -34.27 28.04 -7.54
CA ALA A 238 -35.09 27.31 -8.47
C ALA A 238 -35.46 25.93 -7.93
N ASP A 239 -36.54 25.33 -8.45
CA ASP A 239 -36.73 23.87 -8.29
C ASP A 239 -35.85 23.13 -9.30
N THR A 240 -35.77 23.66 -10.56
CA THR A 240 -34.84 23.13 -11.56
C THR A 240 -33.98 24.26 -12.15
N LEU A 241 -32.66 24.02 -12.23
CA LEU A 241 -31.72 24.90 -12.92
C LEU A 241 -30.97 24.12 -13.98
N SER A 242 -31.17 24.42 -15.25
CA SER A 242 -30.41 23.93 -16.37
C SER A 242 -29.45 25.01 -16.85
N ASN A 243 -28.15 24.68 -16.92
CA ASN A 243 -27.06 25.57 -17.35
C ASN A 243 -26.12 24.82 -18.31
N ARG A 244 -26.70 24.10 -19.25
CA ARG A 244 -25.95 23.20 -20.13
C ARG A 244 -25.33 23.92 -21.32
N ASN A 245 -24.16 23.43 -21.74
CA ASN A 245 -23.47 23.90 -22.95
C ASN A 245 -23.28 25.42 -22.95
N SER A 246 -22.70 25.97 -21.89
CA SER A 246 -22.46 27.39 -21.73
C SER A 246 -21.51 27.99 -22.79
N GLY A 247 -20.62 27.18 -23.38
CA GLY A 247 -19.60 27.65 -24.30
C GLY A 247 -18.65 28.68 -23.64
N ASP A 248 -17.93 29.44 -24.45
CA ASP A 248 -16.91 30.38 -23.96
C ASP A 248 -17.47 31.69 -23.40
N ARG A 249 -18.74 31.97 -23.63
CA ARG A 249 -19.36 33.30 -23.32
C ARG A 249 -20.64 33.22 -22.47
N GLY A 250 -21.12 32.02 -22.22
CA GLY A 250 -22.32 31.81 -21.42
C GLY A 250 -21.97 31.31 -20.01
N GLY A 251 -23.04 30.96 -19.27
CA GLY A 251 -22.93 30.39 -17.93
C GLY A 251 -23.59 31.27 -16.87
N VAL A 252 -23.35 30.92 -15.62
CA VAL A 252 -23.82 31.65 -14.44
C VAL A 252 -22.58 32.24 -13.76
N ILE A 253 -22.49 33.55 -13.79
CA ILE A 253 -21.26 34.29 -13.40
C ILE A 253 -21.59 35.38 -12.39
N SER A 254 -20.92 35.41 -11.27
CA SER A 254 -20.90 36.51 -10.32
C SER A 254 -19.49 37.08 -10.20
N GLN A 255 -19.33 38.41 -10.24
CA GLN A 255 -18.04 39.04 -9.94
C GLN A 255 -17.76 39.07 -8.43
N GLY A 256 -18.77 38.98 -7.57
CA GLY A 256 -18.65 38.80 -6.13
C GLY A 256 -19.15 37.40 -5.72
N SER A 257 -19.84 37.33 -4.58
CA SER A 257 -20.32 36.04 -4.07
C SER A 257 -21.54 35.53 -4.87
N MET A 258 -21.67 34.18 -4.87
CA MET A 258 -22.81 33.51 -5.49
C MET A 258 -23.51 32.61 -4.46
N THR A 259 -24.83 32.71 -4.40
CA THR A 259 -25.68 31.76 -3.68
C THR A 259 -26.61 31.06 -4.67
N LEU A 260 -26.55 29.75 -4.71
CA LEU A 260 -27.38 28.96 -5.60
C LEU A 260 -28.14 27.91 -4.77
N ASN A 261 -29.49 27.96 -4.85
CA ASN A 261 -30.37 27.01 -4.21
C ASN A 261 -31.26 26.37 -5.28
N ALA A 262 -31.10 25.05 -5.51
CA ALA A 262 -31.91 24.35 -6.53
C ALA A 262 -32.43 23.00 -6.02
N GLY A 263 -33.56 22.55 -6.48
CA GLY A 263 -33.97 21.15 -6.31
C GLY A 263 -33.07 20.25 -7.14
N THR A 264 -32.88 20.60 -8.43
CA THR A 264 -31.91 19.94 -9.32
C THR A 264 -31.08 20.98 -10.06
N LEU A 265 -29.78 20.66 -10.25
CA LEU A 265 -28.86 21.47 -11.03
C LEU A 265 -28.24 20.61 -12.12
N ASP A 266 -28.45 20.93 -13.38
CA ASP A 266 -27.75 20.35 -14.52
C ASP A 266 -26.86 21.42 -15.16
N SER A 267 -25.53 21.26 -14.92
CA SER A 267 -24.48 22.12 -15.50
C SER A 267 -23.57 21.30 -16.44
N THR A 268 -24.15 20.34 -17.18
CA THR A 268 -23.42 19.55 -18.18
C THR A 268 -22.76 20.48 -19.21
N ALA A 269 -21.44 20.42 -19.34
CA ALA A 269 -20.64 21.33 -20.15
C ALA A 269 -20.97 22.82 -19.86
N GLY A 270 -21.47 23.11 -18.65
CA GLY A 270 -21.84 24.41 -18.18
C GLY A 270 -20.75 25.10 -17.35
N VAL A 271 -20.89 26.40 -17.16
CA VAL A 271 -19.98 27.22 -16.34
C VAL A 271 -20.71 27.90 -15.20
N LEU A 272 -20.22 27.67 -13.97
CA LEU A 272 -20.60 28.42 -12.77
C LEU A 272 -19.33 29.11 -12.25
N LEU A 273 -19.29 30.42 -12.26
CA LEU A 273 -18.10 31.17 -11.85
C LEU A 273 -18.46 32.19 -10.79
N SER A 274 -17.84 32.10 -9.61
CA SER A 274 -17.96 33.10 -8.55
C SER A 274 -16.63 33.84 -8.34
N GLY A 275 -16.64 35.16 -8.38
CA GLY A 275 -15.46 35.99 -8.12
C GLY A 275 -15.05 36.03 -6.64
N ASP A 276 -15.94 35.56 -5.73
CA ASP A 276 -15.68 35.37 -4.31
C ASP A 276 -16.26 34.02 -3.85
N ALA A 277 -16.90 33.95 -2.72
CA ALA A 277 -17.46 32.71 -2.18
C ALA A 277 -18.65 32.22 -3.04
N LEU A 278 -18.76 30.90 -3.19
CA LEU A 278 -19.88 30.17 -3.76
C LEU A 278 -20.53 29.29 -2.68
N SER A 279 -21.81 29.54 -2.41
CA SER A 279 -22.64 28.64 -1.61
C SER A 279 -23.66 27.96 -2.51
N LEU A 280 -23.52 26.65 -2.68
CA LEU A 280 -24.39 25.84 -3.49
C LEU A 280 -25.13 24.84 -2.61
N THR A 281 -26.47 24.86 -2.71
CA THR A 281 -27.34 23.87 -2.08
C THR A 281 -28.26 23.30 -3.15
N ALA A 282 -28.22 21.97 -3.36
CA ALA A 282 -29.10 21.35 -4.35
C ALA A 282 -29.46 19.92 -3.93
N GLY A 283 -30.52 19.37 -4.53
CA GLY A 283 -30.79 17.94 -4.39
C GLY A 283 -29.80 17.14 -5.22
N VAL A 284 -30.01 17.01 -6.50
CA VAL A 284 -29.11 16.32 -7.43
C VAL A 284 -28.32 17.32 -8.25
N VAL A 285 -27.01 17.10 -8.37
CA VAL A 285 -26.15 17.95 -9.20
C VAL A 285 -25.45 17.11 -10.26
N ASN A 286 -25.59 17.57 -11.51
CA ASN A 286 -24.84 17.06 -12.65
C ASN A 286 -23.90 18.14 -13.18
N ASN A 287 -22.59 17.95 -13.02
CA ASN A 287 -21.51 18.81 -13.54
C ASN A 287 -20.65 18.04 -14.56
N THR A 288 -21.25 17.12 -15.32
CA THR A 288 -20.50 16.36 -16.34
C THR A 288 -19.84 17.29 -17.34
N SER A 289 -18.52 17.23 -17.48
CA SER A 289 -17.72 18.12 -18.34
C SER A 289 -17.92 19.61 -18.08
N GLY A 290 -18.58 19.98 -16.98
CA GLY A 290 -18.84 21.35 -16.58
C GLY A 290 -17.73 21.93 -15.70
N GLN A 291 -17.82 23.23 -15.42
CA GLN A 291 -16.86 23.96 -14.60
C GLN A 291 -17.57 24.73 -13.49
N VAL A 292 -17.18 24.47 -12.26
CA VAL A 292 -17.60 25.21 -11.08
C VAL A 292 -16.37 25.80 -10.43
N VAL A 293 -16.23 27.13 -10.46
CA VAL A 293 -15.07 27.84 -9.94
C VAL A 293 -15.47 28.93 -8.97
N ALA A 294 -14.89 28.95 -7.78
CA ALA A 294 -14.99 30.00 -6.80
C ALA A 294 -13.61 30.57 -6.46
N ASN A 295 -13.42 31.88 -6.61
CA ASN A 295 -12.16 32.51 -6.16
C ASN A 295 -12.07 32.62 -4.63
N GLY A 296 -13.19 32.50 -3.92
CA GLY A 296 -13.32 32.40 -2.48
C GLY A 296 -13.61 30.97 -2.01
N LEU A 297 -14.27 30.85 -0.86
CA LEU A 297 -14.69 29.56 -0.31
C LEU A 297 -15.84 28.97 -1.15
N LEU A 298 -15.76 27.68 -1.40
CA LEU A 298 -16.81 26.92 -2.06
C LEU A 298 -17.48 25.99 -1.03
N GLY A 299 -18.68 26.31 -0.64
CA GLY A 299 -19.53 25.47 0.18
C GLY A 299 -20.56 24.75 -0.68
N TRP A 300 -20.60 23.44 -0.61
CA TRP A 300 -21.45 22.59 -1.44
C TRP A 300 -22.22 21.61 -0.58
N ASN A 301 -23.55 21.69 -0.65
CA ASN A 301 -24.45 20.75 -0.01
C ASN A 301 -25.38 20.15 -1.07
N SER A 302 -25.34 18.83 -1.27
CA SER A 302 -26.24 18.15 -2.21
C SER A 302 -26.59 16.75 -1.70
N GLN A 303 -27.52 16.08 -2.38
CA GLN A 303 -27.70 14.65 -2.16
C GLN A 303 -26.70 13.87 -2.99
N ALA A 304 -26.73 14.01 -4.32
CA ALA A 304 -25.76 13.34 -5.20
C ALA A 304 -25.00 14.37 -6.03
N LEU A 305 -23.74 14.07 -6.32
CA LEU A 305 -22.88 14.90 -7.16
C LEU A 305 -22.22 14.04 -8.24
N ASN A 306 -22.53 14.37 -9.50
CA ASN A 306 -21.83 13.86 -10.67
C ASN A 306 -20.89 14.94 -11.20
N ASN A 307 -19.58 14.72 -11.14
CA ASN A 307 -18.52 15.59 -11.67
C ASN A 307 -17.68 14.85 -12.73
N GLN A 308 -18.27 13.93 -13.47
CA GLN A 308 -17.54 13.18 -14.52
C GLN A 308 -16.89 14.15 -15.51
N SER A 309 -15.56 14.04 -15.68
CA SER A 309 -14.78 14.92 -16.56
C SER A 309 -14.98 16.42 -16.29
N GLY A 310 -15.60 16.79 -15.17
CA GLY A 310 -15.86 18.16 -14.78
C GLY A 310 -14.76 18.75 -13.89
N LEU A 311 -14.78 20.07 -13.73
CA LEU A 311 -13.89 20.81 -12.83
C LEU A 311 -14.69 21.42 -11.69
N ILE A 312 -14.25 21.19 -10.47
CA ILE A 312 -14.68 21.95 -9.29
C ILE A 312 -13.43 22.54 -8.65
N GLN A 313 -13.35 23.85 -8.57
CA GLN A 313 -12.22 24.57 -8.00
C GLN A 313 -12.66 25.67 -7.04
N GLY A 314 -11.94 25.81 -5.93
CA GLY A 314 -12.18 26.85 -4.93
C GLY A 314 -10.93 27.21 -4.15
N LYS A 315 -10.95 28.37 -3.49
CA LYS A 315 -9.87 28.74 -2.56
C LYS A 315 -9.83 27.79 -1.37
N GLY A 316 -10.98 27.44 -0.80
CA GLY A 316 -11.21 26.35 0.12
C GLY A 316 -12.51 25.67 -0.33
N ILE A 317 -12.58 24.33 -0.20
CA ILE A 317 -13.73 23.56 -0.66
C ILE A 317 -14.28 22.71 0.48
N SER A 318 -15.60 22.80 0.68
CA SER A 318 -16.33 21.92 1.57
C SER A 318 -17.50 21.30 0.81
N ILE A 319 -17.46 20.00 0.57
CA ILE A 319 -18.51 19.24 -0.12
C ILE A 319 -19.16 18.27 0.85
N ASN A 320 -20.49 18.33 0.94
CA ASN A 320 -21.30 17.38 1.68
C ASN A 320 -22.43 16.87 0.78
N THR A 321 -22.43 15.54 0.52
CA THR A 321 -23.47 14.89 -0.29
C THR A 321 -24.53 14.18 0.58
N ALA A 322 -24.64 14.51 1.86
CA ALA A 322 -25.59 13.91 2.80
C ALA A 322 -25.54 12.35 2.79
N GLY A 323 -24.34 11.78 2.63
CA GLY A 323 -24.12 10.33 2.58
C GLY A 323 -24.48 9.66 1.25
N GLN A 324 -24.82 10.43 0.22
CA GLN A 324 -25.03 9.91 -1.15
C GLN A 324 -23.72 9.92 -1.95
N THR A 325 -23.79 9.51 -3.22
CA THR A 325 -22.61 9.29 -4.06
C THR A 325 -21.98 10.59 -4.56
N LEU A 326 -20.64 10.58 -4.70
CA LEU A 326 -19.87 11.54 -5.45
C LEU A 326 -19.13 10.80 -6.57
N ASP A 327 -19.49 11.09 -7.82
CA ASP A 327 -18.85 10.55 -9.01
C ASP A 327 -17.90 11.61 -9.60
N ASN A 328 -16.57 11.38 -9.45
CA ASN A 328 -15.52 12.26 -9.98
C ASN A 328 -14.68 11.55 -11.05
N ARG A 329 -15.24 10.59 -11.77
CA ARG A 329 -14.50 9.86 -12.81
C ARG A 329 -13.97 10.80 -13.88
N GLY A 330 -12.64 10.78 -14.09
CA GLY A 330 -11.97 11.70 -15.01
C GLY A 330 -12.13 13.18 -14.68
N GLY A 331 -12.84 13.53 -13.59
CA GLY A 331 -13.06 14.90 -13.14
C GLY A 331 -11.97 15.41 -12.21
N THR A 332 -12.04 16.68 -11.87
CA THR A 332 -11.08 17.36 -11.00
C THR A 332 -11.78 18.10 -9.88
N LEU A 333 -11.40 17.79 -8.64
CA LEU A 333 -11.68 18.58 -7.45
C LEU A 333 -10.37 19.22 -7.00
N ASN A 334 -10.25 20.55 -7.06
CA ASN A 334 -9.01 21.25 -6.75
C ASN A 334 -9.21 22.40 -5.78
N SER A 335 -8.75 22.24 -4.55
CA SER A 335 -8.75 23.30 -3.55
C SER A 335 -7.39 23.99 -3.47
N LEU A 336 -7.39 25.32 -3.53
CA LEU A 336 -6.17 26.12 -3.37
C LEU A 336 -5.76 26.30 -1.90
N GLN A 337 -6.55 25.76 -0.97
CA GLN A 337 -6.26 25.67 0.46
C GLN A 337 -6.77 24.33 0.98
N GLU A 338 -7.69 24.34 1.92
CA GLU A 338 -8.27 23.16 2.54
C GLU A 338 -9.37 22.54 1.67
N LEU A 339 -9.44 21.22 1.63
CA LEU A 339 -10.49 20.42 1.01
C LEU A 339 -11.14 19.53 2.07
N THR A 340 -12.42 19.66 2.27
CA THR A 340 -13.21 18.72 3.07
C THR A 340 -14.29 18.10 2.21
N VAL A 341 -14.35 16.76 2.16
CA VAL A 341 -15.39 16.00 1.45
C VAL A 341 -16.04 15.02 2.40
N SER A 342 -17.35 15.12 2.54
CA SER A 342 -18.18 14.16 3.27
C SER A 342 -19.23 13.58 2.32
N THR A 343 -19.09 12.28 2.01
CA THR A 343 -19.92 11.63 1.00
C THR A 343 -20.15 10.15 1.34
N GLY A 344 -21.11 9.54 0.69
CA GLY A 344 -21.24 8.08 0.69
C GLY A 344 -20.10 7.43 -0.12
N ALA A 345 -20.43 6.69 -1.15
CA ALA A 345 -19.41 6.17 -2.06
C ALA A 345 -18.80 7.31 -2.91
N MET A 346 -17.48 7.32 -3.02
CA MET A 346 -16.75 8.21 -3.92
C MET A 346 -16.06 7.40 -5.03
N ASP A 347 -16.38 7.74 -6.27
CA ASP A 347 -15.71 7.17 -7.45
C ASP A 347 -14.78 8.23 -8.05
N ASN A 348 -13.46 8.04 -7.88
CA ASN A 348 -12.40 8.90 -8.40
C ASN A 348 -11.54 8.21 -9.47
N ARG A 349 -12.10 7.19 -10.14
CA ARG A 349 -11.33 6.52 -11.21
C ARG A 349 -10.92 7.50 -12.30
N SER A 350 -9.65 7.49 -12.66
CA SER A 350 -9.05 8.43 -13.62
C SER A 350 -9.23 9.92 -13.24
N GLY A 351 -9.82 10.22 -12.08
CA GLY A 351 -10.06 11.57 -11.60
C GLY A 351 -8.92 12.10 -10.73
N THR A 352 -8.98 13.39 -10.44
CA THR A 352 -8.00 14.06 -9.57
C THR A 352 -8.71 14.79 -8.43
N VAL A 353 -8.22 14.56 -7.22
CA VAL A 353 -8.61 15.31 -6.02
C VAL A 353 -7.37 15.95 -5.44
N GLY A 354 -7.34 17.27 -5.36
CA GLY A 354 -6.18 18.02 -4.89
C GLY A 354 -6.47 19.05 -3.83
N ALA A 355 -5.59 19.21 -2.86
CA ALA A 355 -5.60 20.30 -1.88
C ALA A 355 -4.19 20.87 -1.69
N LYS A 356 -4.11 22.17 -1.56
CA LYS A 356 -2.82 22.85 -1.35
C LYS A 356 -2.37 22.87 0.10
N THR A 357 -3.28 22.63 1.04
CA THR A 357 -2.93 22.47 2.46
C THR A 357 -3.40 21.12 2.97
N THR A 358 -4.56 20.99 3.52
CA THR A 358 -5.10 19.76 4.08
C THR A 358 -6.23 19.22 3.21
N ALA A 359 -6.25 17.93 2.97
CA ALA A 359 -7.38 17.22 2.40
C ALA A 359 -7.97 16.25 3.43
N ASP A 360 -9.25 16.38 3.72
CA ASP A 360 -10.00 15.50 4.61
C ASP A 360 -11.17 14.88 3.84
N LEU A 361 -11.09 13.57 3.60
CA LEU A 361 -12.10 12.83 2.87
C LEU A 361 -12.76 11.80 3.79
N SER A 362 -14.04 11.99 4.05
CA SER A 362 -14.89 11.07 4.81
C SER A 362 -15.87 10.38 3.88
N THR A 363 -15.69 9.07 3.66
CA THR A 363 -16.47 8.30 2.68
C THR A 363 -16.87 6.94 3.23
N THR A 364 -17.95 6.36 2.71
CA THR A 364 -18.26 4.94 3.01
C THR A 364 -17.40 3.98 2.19
N SER A 365 -16.98 4.38 0.99
CA SER A 365 -16.01 3.67 0.15
C SER A 365 -15.38 4.65 -0.83
N LEU A 366 -14.12 4.41 -1.18
CA LEU A 366 -13.36 5.23 -2.11
C LEU A 366 -12.74 4.35 -3.20
N ASP A 367 -13.12 4.62 -4.45
CA ASP A 367 -12.54 3.98 -5.63
C ASP A 367 -11.62 4.98 -6.34
N ASN A 368 -10.30 4.75 -6.24
CA ASN A 368 -9.24 5.58 -6.84
C ASN A 368 -8.44 4.82 -7.89
N ARG A 369 -9.04 3.80 -8.48
CA ARG A 369 -8.39 2.97 -9.51
C ARG A 369 -8.17 3.72 -10.83
N GLU A 370 -7.58 3.00 -11.79
CA GLU A 370 -7.46 3.45 -13.20
C GLU A 370 -6.74 4.79 -13.34
N GLY A 371 -5.68 5.00 -12.55
CA GLY A 371 -4.92 6.25 -12.57
C GLY A 371 -5.55 7.39 -11.79
N GLY A 372 -6.55 7.13 -10.95
CA GLY A 372 -7.10 8.10 -10.03
C GLY A 372 -6.03 8.69 -9.11
N ARG A 373 -6.13 9.98 -8.79
CA ARG A 373 -5.11 10.72 -8.02
C ARG A 373 -5.74 11.44 -6.84
N LEU A 374 -5.15 11.23 -5.67
CA LEU A 374 -5.41 12.04 -4.47
C LEU A 374 -4.10 12.73 -4.10
N VAL A 375 -4.08 14.04 -4.04
CA VAL A 375 -2.85 14.82 -3.81
C VAL A 375 -3.08 15.90 -2.77
N SER A 376 -2.17 16.01 -1.78
CA SER A 376 -2.16 17.10 -0.81
C SER A 376 -0.75 17.68 -0.69
N GLU A 377 -0.60 19.01 -0.64
CA GLU A 377 0.68 19.63 -0.29
C GLU A 377 0.89 19.68 1.25
N GLY A 378 -0.17 19.48 2.05
CA GLY A 378 -0.11 19.33 3.50
C GLY A 378 -0.51 17.93 3.93
N GLU A 379 -1.35 17.80 4.95
CA GLU A 379 -1.83 16.51 5.46
C GLU A 379 -2.97 15.94 4.59
N LEU A 380 -3.01 14.64 4.44
CA LEU A 380 -4.11 13.92 3.79
C LEU A 380 -4.76 12.95 4.79
N ARG A 381 -6.01 13.17 5.11
CA ARG A 381 -6.82 12.31 5.97
C ARG A 381 -7.88 11.58 5.15
N LEU A 382 -7.90 10.27 5.27
CA LEU A 382 -8.84 9.39 4.58
C LEU A 382 -9.60 8.54 5.61
N HIS A 383 -10.82 8.95 5.91
CA HIS A 383 -11.77 8.18 6.70
C HIS A 383 -12.70 7.43 5.75
N THR A 384 -12.46 6.14 5.54
CA THR A 384 -13.22 5.36 4.56
C THR A 384 -13.56 3.96 5.06
N GLY A 385 -14.74 3.47 4.68
CA GLY A 385 -15.11 2.07 4.93
C GLY A 385 -14.33 1.07 4.09
N GLY A 386 -13.64 1.52 3.02
CA GLY A 386 -12.73 0.73 2.20
C GLY A 386 -12.15 1.57 1.07
N LEU A 387 -10.94 1.25 0.65
CA LEU A 387 -10.21 1.93 -0.41
C LEU A 387 -9.80 0.95 -1.49
N GLN A 388 -10.10 1.27 -2.74
CA GLN A 388 -9.54 0.63 -3.93
C GLN A 388 -8.60 1.61 -4.62
N ASN A 389 -7.28 1.34 -4.59
CA ASN A 389 -6.24 2.17 -5.19
C ASN A 389 -5.42 1.41 -6.24
N SER A 390 -5.98 0.34 -6.82
CA SER A 390 -5.25 -0.43 -7.83
C SER A 390 -4.93 0.44 -9.04
N HIS A 391 -3.62 0.60 -9.37
CA HIS A 391 -3.09 1.51 -10.39
C HIS A 391 -3.40 2.99 -10.11
N GLY A 392 -3.85 3.35 -8.91
CA GLY A 392 -4.08 4.72 -8.47
C GLY A 392 -2.88 5.32 -7.74
N GLN A 393 -2.95 6.62 -7.47
CA GLN A 393 -1.90 7.37 -6.80
C GLN A 393 -2.48 8.19 -5.64
N ILE A 394 -1.88 8.03 -4.47
CA ILE A 394 -2.20 8.81 -3.27
C ILE A 394 -0.89 9.43 -2.79
N GLN A 395 -0.81 10.74 -2.79
CA GLN A 395 0.42 11.45 -2.47
C GLN A 395 0.17 12.63 -1.53
N SER A 396 1.06 12.81 -0.57
CA SER A 396 1.06 13.97 0.32
C SER A 396 2.48 14.45 0.59
N VAL A 397 2.69 15.75 0.70
CA VAL A 397 3.95 16.30 1.22
C VAL A 397 3.99 16.15 2.74
N GLY A 398 2.86 16.34 3.42
CA GLY A 398 2.70 16.07 4.85
C GLY A 398 2.31 14.63 5.15
N ASP A 399 1.72 14.41 6.31
CA ASP A 399 1.30 13.09 6.76
C ASP A 399 0.13 12.54 5.94
N ILE A 400 0.06 11.21 5.84
CA ILE A 400 -1.13 10.50 5.35
C ILE A 400 -1.70 9.67 6.49
N LEU A 401 -2.95 9.90 6.80
CA LEU A 401 -3.70 9.15 7.77
C LEU A 401 -4.82 8.37 7.09
N PHE A 402 -4.74 7.05 7.14
CA PHE A 402 -5.83 6.15 6.76
C PHE A 402 -6.54 5.63 8.00
N ASP A 403 -7.83 5.85 8.06
CA ASP A 403 -8.70 5.24 9.06
C ASP A 403 -9.78 4.42 8.35
N SER A 404 -9.50 3.13 8.20
CA SER A 404 -10.34 2.13 7.56
C SER A 404 -10.42 0.85 8.41
N VAL A 405 -10.57 1.00 9.71
CA VAL A 405 -10.45 -0.09 10.72
C VAL A 405 -11.32 -1.32 10.41
N ARG A 406 -12.43 -1.14 9.70
CA ARG A 406 -13.33 -2.24 9.30
C ARG A 406 -13.30 -2.55 7.80
N GLY A 407 -12.46 -1.88 7.07
CA GLY A 407 -12.41 -1.95 5.61
C GLY A 407 -11.11 -2.55 5.09
N VAL A 408 -11.13 -2.82 3.80
CA VAL A 408 -9.96 -3.26 3.04
C VAL A 408 -9.31 -2.06 2.38
N VAL A 409 -8.00 -1.93 2.51
CA VAL A 409 -7.18 -1.01 1.72
C VAL A 409 -6.47 -1.83 0.65
N ASP A 410 -6.89 -1.69 -0.60
CA ASP A 410 -6.32 -2.37 -1.76
C ASP A 410 -5.43 -1.40 -2.54
N ASN A 411 -4.13 -1.66 -2.56
CA ASN A 411 -3.09 -0.89 -3.26
C ASN A 411 -2.35 -1.76 -4.31
N VAL A 412 -3.03 -2.69 -4.96
CA VAL A 412 -2.42 -3.53 -6.01
C VAL A 412 -1.90 -2.65 -7.15
N SER A 413 -0.60 -2.72 -7.44
CA SER A 413 0.04 -1.86 -8.45
C SER A 413 -0.25 -0.36 -8.25
N GLY A 414 -0.56 0.07 -7.03
CA GLY A 414 -0.86 1.46 -6.68
C GLY A 414 0.30 2.13 -5.93
N LEU A 415 0.28 3.46 -5.87
CA LEU A 415 1.25 4.26 -5.12
C LEU A 415 0.57 4.95 -3.94
N ILE A 416 1.17 4.84 -2.77
CA ILE A 416 0.85 5.64 -1.58
C ILE A 416 2.16 6.24 -1.09
N ARG A 417 2.34 7.55 -1.22
CA ARG A 417 3.60 8.23 -0.84
C ARG A 417 3.34 9.44 0.05
N SER A 418 4.09 9.52 1.13
CA SER A 418 4.12 10.69 2.01
C SER A 418 5.54 11.26 2.10
N GLY A 419 5.66 12.58 2.09
CA GLY A 419 6.92 13.26 2.41
C GLY A 419 7.28 13.23 3.91
N SER A 420 6.37 12.79 4.78
CA SER A 420 6.50 12.73 6.24
C SER A 420 6.14 11.35 6.76
N ALA A 421 4.94 11.14 7.29
CA ALA A 421 4.53 9.87 7.87
C ALA A 421 3.29 9.29 7.18
N ILE A 422 3.21 7.95 7.15
CA ILE A 422 1.99 7.21 6.83
C ILE A 422 1.53 6.46 8.07
N THR A 423 0.31 6.70 8.51
CA THR A 423 -0.40 5.89 9.50
C THR A 423 -1.58 5.21 8.81
N LEU A 424 -1.57 3.89 8.79
CA LEU A 424 -2.59 3.09 8.12
C LEU A 424 -3.23 2.14 9.12
N ASN A 425 -4.53 2.33 9.34
CA ASN A 425 -5.36 1.44 10.15
C ASN A 425 -6.41 0.80 9.24
N ALA A 426 -6.37 -0.52 9.07
CA ALA A 426 -7.29 -1.25 8.20
C ALA A 426 -7.61 -2.64 8.75
N LEU A 427 -8.73 -3.23 8.34
CA LEU A 427 -8.99 -4.65 8.58
C LEU A 427 -7.99 -5.52 7.79
N GLN A 428 -7.80 -5.18 6.52
CA GLN A 428 -6.84 -5.84 5.63
C GLN A 428 -6.13 -4.78 4.78
N PHE A 429 -4.82 -4.93 4.63
CA PHE A 429 -4.03 -4.13 3.70
C PHE A 429 -3.37 -5.04 2.65
N ILE A 430 -3.64 -4.74 1.37
CA ILE A 430 -3.13 -5.45 0.20
C ILE A 430 -2.22 -4.49 -0.57
N ASN A 431 -0.94 -4.85 -0.72
CA ASN A 431 0.07 -4.05 -1.43
C ASN A 431 0.84 -4.91 -2.43
N ARG A 432 0.11 -5.61 -3.29
CA ARG A 432 0.70 -6.55 -4.26
C ARG A 432 1.23 -5.87 -5.50
N HIS A 433 2.23 -6.52 -6.14
CA HIS A 433 2.77 -6.15 -7.46
C HIS A 433 3.26 -4.71 -7.54
N THR A 434 3.85 -4.21 -6.45
CA THR A 434 4.39 -2.85 -6.38
C THR A 434 5.92 -2.81 -6.33
N GLN A 435 6.59 -3.96 -6.28
CA GLN A 435 8.05 -4.05 -6.25
C GLN A 435 8.66 -3.63 -7.58
N ASN A 436 9.77 -2.89 -7.55
CA ASN A 436 10.54 -2.44 -8.72
C ASN A 436 9.76 -1.59 -9.75
N THR A 437 8.60 -1.06 -9.39
CA THR A 437 7.73 -0.28 -10.27
C THR A 437 7.67 1.20 -9.90
N GLY A 438 8.31 1.62 -8.81
CA GLY A 438 8.17 2.94 -8.20
C GLY A 438 6.81 3.17 -7.53
N GLN A 439 6.10 2.09 -7.24
CA GLN A 439 4.81 2.04 -6.56
C GLN A 439 4.94 1.41 -5.18
N GLY A 440 3.84 1.25 -4.46
CA GLY A 440 3.80 0.72 -3.10
C GLY A 440 3.65 1.79 -2.04
N LEU A 441 4.13 1.51 -0.82
CA LEU A 441 4.16 2.49 0.27
C LEU A 441 5.55 3.09 0.42
N GLU A 442 5.59 4.43 0.51
CA GLU A 442 6.85 5.16 0.69
C GLU A 442 6.65 6.38 1.59
N ALA A 443 7.44 6.49 2.67
CA ALA A 443 7.42 7.63 3.58
C ALA A 443 8.70 7.69 4.45
N GLN A 444 8.88 8.78 5.20
CA GLN A 444 9.93 8.83 6.22
C GLN A 444 9.64 7.83 7.35
N THR A 445 8.39 7.79 7.82
CA THR A 445 7.93 6.86 8.85
C THR A 445 6.64 6.20 8.41
N ILE A 446 6.56 4.89 8.59
CA ILE A 446 5.35 4.12 8.24
C ILE A 446 4.89 3.34 9.47
N HIS A 447 3.63 3.51 9.82
CA HIS A 447 2.95 2.76 10.86
C HIS A 447 1.70 2.09 10.29
N ILE A 448 1.67 0.75 10.32
CA ILE A 448 0.57 -0.06 9.81
C ILE A 448 -0.03 -0.87 10.96
N THR A 449 -1.33 -0.77 11.15
CA THR A 449 -2.11 -1.61 12.06
C THR A 449 -3.20 -2.32 11.25
N THR A 450 -3.17 -3.65 11.24
CA THR A 450 -4.09 -4.46 10.45
C THR A 450 -4.29 -5.84 11.05
N GLN A 451 -5.31 -6.58 10.62
CA GLN A 451 -5.36 -8.01 10.91
C GLN A 451 -4.52 -8.80 9.89
N ASP A 452 -4.61 -8.44 8.63
CA ASP A 452 -3.89 -9.11 7.55
C ASP A 452 -3.13 -8.11 6.69
N LEU A 453 -1.85 -8.35 6.49
CA LEU A 453 -1.01 -7.63 5.53
C LEU A 453 -0.56 -8.57 4.41
N ASP A 454 -0.90 -8.22 3.19
CA ASP A 454 -0.46 -8.91 2.00
C ASP A 454 0.44 -8.01 1.17
N ASN A 455 1.74 -8.24 1.28
CA ASN A 455 2.81 -7.54 0.56
C ASN A 455 3.49 -8.46 -0.46
N GLN A 456 2.75 -9.41 -1.03
CA GLN A 456 3.30 -10.31 -2.05
C GLN A 456 3.75 -9.52 -3.29
N GLU A 457 5.02 -9.67 -3.71
CA GLU A 457 5.64 -8.87 -4.77
C GLU A 457 5.46 -7.36 -4.53
N GLY A 458 5.28 -6.96 -3.27
CA GLY A 458 5.01 -5.60 -2.86
C GLY A 458 6.24 -4.88 -2.31
N SER A 459 6.15 -3.56 -2.21
CA SER A 459 7.20 -2.69 -1.69
C SER A 459 6.66 -1.76 -0.61
N ILE A 460 7.25 -1.83 0.59
CA ILE A 460 6.99 -0.92 1.71
C ILE A 460 8.33 -0.36 2.17
N LEU A 461 8.55 0.93 1.94
CA LEU A 461 9.82 1.60 2.13
C LEU A 461 9.68 2.78 3.10
N ALA A 462 10.38 2.73 4.21
CA ALA A 462 10.46 3.83 5.16
C ALA A 462 11.90 4.35 5.25
N ASP A 463 12.10 5.65 5.19
CA ASP A 463 13.45 6.23 5.32
C ASP A 463 14.01 6.10 6.73
N ARG A 464 13.14 6.12 7.76
CA ARG A 464 13.54 6.13 9.18
C ARG A 464 12.99 4.93 9.95
N ALA A 465 11.67 4.76 9.97
CA ALA A 465 11.06 3.72 10.78
C ALA A 465 9.87 3.06 10.08
N LEU A 466 9.86 1.74 10.08
CA LEU A 466 8.72 0.93 9.65
C LEU A 466 8.20 0.12 10.84
N THR A 467 6.96 0.35 11.21
CA THR A 467 6.28 -0.43 12.25
C THR A 467 5.05 -1.09 11.65
N VAL A 468 4.98 -2.39 11.76
CA VAL A 468 3.84 -3.20 11.33
C VAL A 468 3.28 -3.96 12.51
N MET A 469 2.04 -3.72 12.85
CA MET A 469 1.24 -4.50 13.78
C MET A 469 0.20 -5.28 12.99
N ALA A 470 0.36 -6.58 12.89
CA ALA A 470 -0.56 -7.46 12.18
C ALA A 470 -1.01 -8.62 13.09
N ASP A 471 -2.32 -8.79 13.26
CA ASP A 471 -2.82 -9.75 14.25
C ASP A 471 -2.83 -11.20 13.76
N ARG A 472 -3.07 -11.45 12.45
CA ARG A 472 -3.26 -12.80 11.90
C ARG A 472 -2.18 -13.20 10.90
N THR A 473 -2.07 -12.45 9.79
CA THR A 473 -1.16 -12.82 8.71
C THR A 473 -0.35 -11.64 8.21
N LEU A 474 0.92 -11.91 7.89
CA LEU A 474 1.78 -11.05 7.10
C LEU A 474 2.45 -11.91 6.03
N SER A 475 2.10 -11.67 4.77
CA SER A 475 2.77 -12.25 3.61
C SER A 475 3.70 -11.22 3.00
N ASN A 476 5.01 -11.47 3.05
CA ASN A 476 6.02 -10.70 2.34
C ASN A 476 6.69 -11.55 1.26
N ASN A 477 5.94 -12.50 0.68
CA ASN A 477 6.49 -13.40 -0.32
C ASN A 477 6.89 -12.62 -1.58
N ASP A 478 8.12 -12.79 -2.05
CA ASP A 478 8.70 -11.99 -3.14
C ASP A 478 8.64 -10.47 -2.91
N GLY A 479 8.28 -10.02 -1.70
CA GLY A 479 8.08 -8.62 -1.35
C GLY A 479 9.26 -7.99 -0.60
N VAL A 480 9.21 -6.69 -0.41
CA VAL A 480 10.23 -5.90 0.31
C VAL A 480 9.59 -5.11 1.44
N LEU A 481 10.08 -5.34 2.66
CA LEU A 481 9.88 -4.47 3.81
C LEU A 481 11.24 -3.83 4.13
N SER A 482 11.36 -2.52 4.01
CA SER A 482 12.64 -1.83 4.17
C SER A 482 12.51 -0.60 5.04
N SER A 483 13.50 -0.41 5.92
CA SER A 483 13.66 0.81 6.68
C SER A 483 15.11 1.30 6.67
N GLY A 484 15.31 2.60 6.57
CA GLY A 484 16.64 3.21 6.68
C GLY A 484 17.23 3.15 8.09
N ALA A 485 16.41 3.03 9.14
CA ALA A 485 16.87 2.85 10.52
C ALA A 485 16.22 1.64 11.18
N THR A 486 15.00 1.73 11.69
CA THR A 486 14.39 0.67 12.50
C THR A 486 13.21 0.03 11.78
N LEU A 487 13.12 -1.29 11.84
CA LEU A 487 11.99 -2.07 11.36
C LEU A 487 11.44 -2.93 12.48
N SER A 488 10.15 -2.81 12.76
CA SER A 488 9.46 -3.61 13.76
C SER A 488 8.22 -4.27 13.17
N VAL A 489 8.09 -5.57 13.36
CA VAL A 489 6.90 -6.36 13.03
C VAL A 489 6.42 -7.04 14.30
N SER A 490 5.15 -6.90 14.65
CA SER A 490 4.60 -7.51 15.85
C SER A 490 3.18 -8.01 15.66
N GLY A 491 2.88 -9.13 16.34
CA GLY A 491 1.54 -9.70 16.43
C GLY A 491 1.55 -11.04 17.16
N ARG A 492 0.81 -11.15 18.25
CA ARG A 492 0.86 -12.33 19.14
C ARG A 492 0.49 -13.64 18.42
N GLN A 493 -0.46 -13.58 17.47
CA GLN A 493 -0.91 -14.74 16.67
C GLN A 493 -0.43 -14.67 15.24
N LEU A 494 0.43 -13.72 14.94
CA LEU A 494 0.90 -13.43 13.59
C LEU A 494 1.61 -14.64 12.96
N ALA A 495 1.09 -15.09 11.83
CA ALA A 495 1.82 -15.96 10.91
C ALA A 495 2.55 -15.08 9.90
N PHE A 496 3.87 -14.94 10.07
CA PHE A 496 4.73 -14.16 9.17
C PHE A 496 5.45 -15.07 8.19
N SER A 497 5.14 -14.91 6.90
CA SER A 497 5.79 -15.60 5.78
C SER A 497 6.67 -14.63 5.01
N ASN A 498 7.97 -14.97 4.84
CA ASN A 498 8.94 -14.21 4.06
C ASN A 498 9.62 -15.12 3.02
N ARG A 499 8.83 -15.78 2.14
CA ARG A 499 9.36 -16.63 1.09
C ARG A 499 9.91 -15.77 -0.06
N ASP A 500 11.18 -15.98 -0.45
CA ASP A 500 11.90 -15.19 -1.46
C ASP A 500 11.87 -13.66 -1.21
N GLY A 501 11.26 -13.23 -0.11
CA GLY A 501 11.10 -11.82 0.25
C GLY A 501 12.30 -11.24 0.98
N VAL A 502 12.34 -9.91 1.11
CA VAL A 502 13.41 -9.19 1.80
C VAL A 502 12.85 -8.31 2.91
N VAL A 503 13.34 -8.52 4.11
CA VAL A 503 13.14 -7.63 5.27
C VAL A 503 14.48 -7.04 5.62
N LYS A 504 14.62 -5.71 5.58
CA LYS A 504 15.91 -5.06 5.87
C LYS A 504 15.79 -3.76 6.63
N ALA A 505 16.76 -3.51 7.52
CA ALA A 505 16.86 -2.24 8.24
C ALA A 505 18.31 -1.78 8.38
N GLY A 506 18.49 -0.44 8.42
CA GLY A 506 19.80 0.19 8.56
C GLY A 506 20.36 0.17 9.98
N GLN A 507 19.53 0.00 11.02
CA GLN A 507 19.98 -0.02 12.42
C GLN A 507 19.50 -1.27 13.17
N SER A 508 18.20 -1.57 13.12
CA SER A 508 17.68 -2.75 13.81
C SER A 508 16.44 -3.33 13.15
N VAL A 509 16.35 -4.66 13.21
CA VAL A 509 15.15 -5.43 12.86
C VAL A 509 14.62 -6.09 14.13
N SER A 510 13.33 -5.92 14.41
CA SER A 510 12.62 -6.59 15.49
C SER A 510 11.39 -7.30 14.94
N VAL A 511 11.27 -8.59 15.15
CA VAL A 511 10.08 -9.38 14.80
C VAL A 511 9.60 -10.12 16.04
N ASP A 512 8.33 -9.94 16.41
CA ASP A 512 7.64 -10.66 17.48
C ASP A 512 6.36 -11.29 16.90
N ALA A 513 6.42 -12.56 16.54
CA ALA A 513 5.35 -13.23 15.81
C ALA A 513 4.90 -14.52 16.53
N GLY A 514 3.69 -14.99 16.21
CA GLY A 514 3.25 -16.33 16.60
C GLY A 514 4.08 -17.40 15.89
N GLN A 515 4.27 -17.24 14.59
CA GLN A 515 5.09 -18.11 13.75
C GLN A 515 5.87 -17.26 12.75
N LEU A 516 7.16 -17.60 12.55
CA LEU A 516 8.04 -16.95 11.59
C LEU A 516 8.73 -17.99 10.72
N GLY A 517 8.74 -17.80 9.40
CA GLY A 517 9.40 -18.71 8.48
C GLY A 517 9.52 -18.17 7.07
N GLY A 518 10.29 -18.91 6.26
CA GLY A 518 10.53 -18.64 4.84
C GLY A 518 11.99 -18.82 4.46
N ASP A 519 12.23 -18.75 3.15
CA ASP A 519 13.56 -18.85 2.52
C ASP A 519 14.08 -17.48 2.03
N GLY A 520 13.38 -16.41 2.39
CA GLY A 520 13.78 -15.05 2.09
C GLY A 520 14.91 -14.52 2.98
N LYS A 521 15.12 -13.21 2.94
CA LYS A 521 16.21 -12.54 3.64
C LYS A 521 15.70 -11.68 4.78
N LEU A 522 16.27 -11.85 5.97
CA LEU A 522 16.12 -10.96 7.11
C LEU A 522 17.50 -10.29 7.36
N LEU A 523 17.63 -9.01 7.13
CA LEU A 523 18.90 -8.31 7.12
C LEU A 523 18.87 -7.08 8.04
N SER A 524 19.82 -6.97 8.94
CA SER A 524 20.04 -5.79 9.76
C SER A 524 21.49 -5.32 9.66
N LEU A 525 21.71 -4.04 9.41
CA LEU A 525 23.07 -3.47 9.50
C LEU A 525 23.55 -3.27 10.96
N GLY A 526 22.65 -3.35 11.92
CA GLY A 526 22.94 -3.38 13.35
C GLY A 526 22.38 -4.64 13.99
N ASP A 527 21.63 -4.49 15.08
CA ASP A 527 21.10 -5.62 15.84
C ASP A 527 19.82 -6.20 15.21
N MET A 528 19.56 -7.46 15.49
CA MET A 528 18.33 -8.15 15.12
C MET A 528 17.76 -8.92 16.32
N THR A 529 16.47 -8.76 16.55
CA THR A 529 15.73 -9.53 17.56
C THR A 529 14.56 -10.23 16.92
N LEU A 530 14.54 -11.55 16.98
CA LEU A 530 13.48 -12.38 16.46
C LEU A 530 12.84 -13.17 17.60
N LYS A 531 11.53 -13.06 17.74
CA LYS A 531 10.75 -13.86 18.70
C LYS A 531 9.68 -14.63 17.96
N SER A 532 9.53 -15.89 18.27
CA SER A 532 8.44 -16.73 17.78
C SER A 532 7.80 -17.50 18.93
N ASN A 533 6.47 -17.47 19.00
CA ASN A 533 5.74 -18.16 20.06
C ASN A 533 5.58 -19.66 19.82
N THR A 534 5.84 -20.13 18.61
CA THR A 534 5.75 -21.57 18.26
C THR A 534 7.02 -22.12 17.62
N THR A 535 7.26 -21.83 16.36
CA THR A 535 8.38 -22.37 15.59
C THR A 535 9.07 -21.28 14.78
N PHE A 536 10.35 -21.51 14.51
CA PHE A 536 11.12 -20.73 13.55
C PHE A 536 11.77 -21.65 12.53
N SER A 537 11.47 -21.44 11.26
CA SER A 537 12.08 -22.17 10.16
C SER A 537 12.84 -21.19 9.27
N ASN A 538 14.16 -21.31 9.23
CA ASN A 538 15.03 -20.51 8.39
C ASN A 538 15.60 -21.39 7.26
N SER A 539 15.16 -21.17 6.05
CA SER A 539 15.75 -21.78 4.85
C SER A 539 16.45 -20.74 3.95
N GLY A 540 16.43 -19.46 4.35
CA GLY A 540 17.08 -18.34 3.67
C GLY A 540 18.27 -17.77 4.43
N GLN A 541 18.33 -16.43 4.48
CA GLN A 541 19.41 -15.69 5.13
C GLN A 541 18.87 -14.80 6.25
N THR A 542 19.33 -15.05 7.48
CA THR A 542 19.07 -14.20 8.64
C THR A 542 20.41 -13.64 9.11
N ILE A 543 20.67 -12.37 8.83
CA ILE A 543 21.98 -11.74 9.02
C ILE A 543 21.84 -10.43 9.80
N ALA A 544 22.56 -10.32 10.91
CA ALA A 544 22.75 -9.09 11.67
C ALA A 544 24.23 -8.72 11.70
N ASN A 545 24.60 -7.48 11.33
CA ASN A 545 25.97 -7.04 11.47
C ASN A 545 26.36 -6.80 12.94
N GLY A 546 25.39 -6.53 13.82
CA GLY A 546 25.53 -6.46 15.27
C GLY A 546 25.22 -7.80 15.94
N ASN A 547 24.32 -7.75 16.91
CA ASN A 547 23.83 -8.92 17.65
C ASN A 547 22.60 -9.51 16.98
N LEU A 548 22.50 -10.85 16.98
CA LEU A 548 21.28 -11.58 16.64
C LEU A 548 20.74 -12.27 17.88
N THR A 549 19.58 -11.88 18.33
CA THR A 549 18.86 -12.58 19.41
C THR A 549 17.66 -13.29 18.84
N LEU A 550 17.62 -14.60 18.97
CA LEU A 550 16.52 -15.46 18.53
C LEU A 550 15.92 -16.18 19.75
N SER A 551 14.67 -15.90 20.03
CA SER A 551 13.93 -16.53 21.14
C SER A 551 12.70 -17.24 20.60
N VAL A 552 12.68 -18.57 20.67
CA VAL A 552 11.61 -19.41 20.14
C VAL A 552 11.06 -20.29 21.25
N ASN A 553 9.76 -20.19 21.50
CA ASN A 553 9.10 -21.03 22.53
C ASN A 553 8.82 -22.46 22.04
N GLY A 554 9.39 -22.87 20.94
CA GLY A 554 9.27 -24.21 20.32
C GLY A 554 10.55 -24.61 19.58
N ASP A 555 10.37 -25.17 18.39
CA ASP A 555 11.45 -25.79 17.64
C ASP A 555 12.05 -24.79 16.63
N VAL A 556 13.35 -24.85 16.46
CA VAL A 556 14.11 -24.12 15.42
C VAL A 556 14.64 -25.14 14.41
N SER A 557 14.35 -24.90 13.13
CA SER A 557 14.95 -25.62 12.00
C SER A 557 15.72 -24.63 11.14
N ASN A 558 17.02 -24.86 10.98
CA ASN A 558 17.90 -24.06 10.15
C ASN A 558 18.46 -24.87 8.98
N THR A 559 18.02 -24.57 7.79
CA THR A 559 18.56 -25.10 6.53
C THR A 559 19.26 -24.03 5.70
N GLY A 560 19.30 -22.78 6.19
CA GLY A 560 19.95 -21.61 5.61
C GLY A 560 21.01 -21.02 6.53
N SER A 561 21.17 -19.70 6.52
CA SER A 561 22.22 -19.02 7.30
C SER A 561 21.62 -18.19 8.45
N LEU A 562 22.15 -18.40 9.66
CA LEU A 562 21.93 -17.56 10.85
C LEU A 562 23.29 -16.93 11.22
N LEU A 563 23.48 -15.66 10.87
CA LEU A 563 24.77 -15.00 11.00
C LEU A 563 24.68 -13.73 11.86
N ALA A 564 25.67 -13.54 12.75
CA ALA A 564 25.80 -12.29 13.48
C ALA A 564 27.27 -11.80 13.47
N GLY A 565 27.47 -10.51 13.28
CA GLY A 565 28.81 -9.93 13.31
C GLY A 565 29.43 -9.97 14.71
N SER A 566 28.61 -9.72 15.75
CA SER A 566 29.08 -9.69 17.14
C SER A 566 28.70 -10.94 17.92
N ARG A 567 27.45 -11.07 18.28
CA ARG A 567 26.94 -12.17 19.11
C ARG A 567 25.62 -12.71 18.58
N LEU A 568 25.51 -14.03 18.57
CA LEU A 568 24.28 -14.77 18.30
C LEU A 568 23.84 -15.47 19.60
N ASP A 569 22.67 -15.11 20.11
CA ASP A 569 21.99 -15.76 21.22
C ASP A 569 20.72 -16.46 20.68
N LEU A 570 20.72 -17.78 20.70
CA LEU A 570 19.57 -18.59 20.31
C LEU A 570 19.03 -19.35 21.52
N ASN A 571 17.76 -19.17 21.80
CA ASN A 571 17.04 -19.89 22.84
C ASN A 571 15.86 -20.64 22.23
N SER A 572 15.77 -21.96 22.43
CA SER A 572 14.70 -22.81 21.88
C SER A 572 14.49 -24.08 22.70
N ILE A 573 13.41 -24.80 22.40
CA ILE A 573 13.21 -26.14 22.96
C ILE A 573 14.09 -27.14 22.19
N ARG A 574 13.99 -27.15 20.88
CA ARG A 574 14.81 -27.99 19.98
C ARG A 574 15.45 -27.13 18.90
N LEU A 575 16.65 -27.54 18.49
CA LEU A 575 17.34 -26.95 17.36
C LEU A 575 17.84 -28.05 16.44
N GLU A 576 17.43 -28.00 15.18
CA GLU A 576 18.02 -28.79 14.10
C GLU A 576 18.73 -27.84 13.13
N ASN A 577 20.06 -27.99 13.02
CA ASN A 577 20.88 -27.34 12.00
C ASN A 577 21.25 -28.41 10.96
N THR A 578 20.60 -28.36 9.82
CA THR A 578 20.71 -29.40 8.77
C THR A 578 22.04 -29.30 8.02
N GLU A 579 22.32 -30.21 7.08
CA GLU A 579 23.58 -30.26 6.32
C GLU A 579 23.96 -28.94 5.63
N LYS A 580 22.96 -28.17 5.19
CA LYS A 580 23.16 -26.86 4.55
C LYS A 580 23.08 -25.69 5.53
N GLY A 581 22.72 -25.96 6.76
CA GLY A 581 22.54 -24.94 7.79
C GLY A 581 23.87 -24.38 8.27
N GLU A 582 23.96 -23.06 8.35
CA GLU A 582 25.10 -22.33 8.91
C GLU A 582 24.64 -21.46 10.07
N ILE A 583 25.31 -21.59 11.22
CA ILE A 583 25.11 -20.76 12.40
C ILE A 583 26.47 -20.19 12.78
N SER A 584 26.70 -18.90 12.63
CA SER A 584 28.03 -18.33 12.88
C SER A 584 27.94 -16.89 13.40
N ALA A 585 28.82 -16.60 14.39
CA ALA A 585 28.96 -15.25 14.92
C ALA A 585 30.34 -15.01 15.51
N GLY A 586 30.63 -13.75 15.91
CA GLY A 586 31.78 -13.51 16.78
C GLY A 586 31.70 -14.31 18.08
N GLN A 587 30.51 -14.36 18.70
CA GLN A 587 30.21 -15.25 19.84
C GLN A 587 28.91 -15.98 19.52
N THR A 588 28.94 -17.31 19.47
CA THR A 588 27.78 -18.16 19.20
C THR A 588 27.31 -18.85 20.47
N TRP A 589 26.14 -18.48 20.96
CA TRP A 589 25.51 -19.02 22.16
C TRP A 589 24.21 -19.71 21.78
N LEU A 590 24.15 -21.03 21.91
CA LEU A 590 22.97 -21.84 21.63
C LEU A 590 22.47 -22.47 22.92
N ASN A 591 21.33 -22.00 23.42
CA ASN A 591 20.70 -22.51 24.64
C ASN A 591 19.44 -23.30 24.26
N VAL A 592 19.60 -24.60 24.14
CA VAL A 592 18.53 -25.51 23.74
C VAL A 592 18.12 -26.33 24.95
N THR A 593 16.85 -26.30 25.33
CA THR A 593 16.43 -26.96 26.55
C THR A 593 16.35 -28.49 26.43
N ASP A 594 16.04 -29.01 25.24
CA ASP A 594 15.92 -30.46 24.99
C ASP A 594 17.03 -30.96 24.05
N THR A 595 16.83 -30.89 22.74
CA THR A 595 17.70 -31.53 21.74
C THR A 595 18.30 -30.54 20.78
N LEU A 596 19.62 -30.52 20.64
CA LEU A 596 20.39 -29.86 19.61
C LEU A 596 20.95 -30.92 18.64
N LEU A 597 20.50 -30.93 17.40
CA LEU A 597 20.98 -31.77 16.32
C LEU A 597 21.73 -30.94 15.29
N ASN A 598 23.00 -31.18 15.10
CA ASN A 598 23.82 -30.49 14.12
C ASN A 598 24.34 -31.45 13.04
N ARG A 599 23.98 -31.16 11.80
CA ARG A 599 24.55 -31.75 10.59
C ARG A 599 25.24 -30.71 9.71
N GLY A 600 25.12 -29.41 10.05
CA GLY A 600 25.67 -28.28 9.36
C GLY A 600 26.87 -27.65 10.06
N LEU A 601 27.08 -26.35 9.80
CA LEU A 601 28.18 -25.61 10.44
C LEU A 601 27.64 -24.81 11.64
N ILE A 602 28.34 -24.93 12.78
CA ILE A 602 28.25 -24.04 13.92
C ILE A 602 29.66 -23.51 14.19
N ASP A 603 29.88 -22.18 14.13
CA ASP A 603 31.22 -21.59 14.35
C ASP A 603 31.10 -20.25 15.13
N GLY A 604 32.21 -19.85 15.70
CA GLY A 604 32.38 -18.55 16.38
C GLY A 604 33.82 -18.39 16.91
N LYS A 605 34.20 -17.19 17.33
CA LYS A 605 35.42 -17.07 18.16
C LYS A 605 35.21 -17.78 19.49
N TYR A 606 34.04 -17.57 20.09
CA TYR A 606 33.59 -18.35 21.23
C TYR A 606 32.27 -19.03 20.88
N THR A 607 32.25 -20.36 20.86
CA THR A 607 31.08 -21.18 20.59
C THR A 607 30.65 -21.90 21.86
N HIS A 608 29.48 -21.52 22.39
CA HIS A 608 28.90 -22.13 23.60
C HIS A 608 27.59 -22.82 23.25
N LEU A 609 27.54 -24.10 23.51
CA LEU A 609 26.41 -24.96 23.23
C LEU A 609 25.86 -25.55 24.54
N GLN A 610 24.61 -25.34 24.81
CA GLN A 610 23.91 -25.94 25.93
C GLN A 610 22.70 -26.72 25.43
N ALA A 611 22.57 -27.98 25.84
CA ALA A 611 21.42 -28.81 25.53
C ALA A 611 21.30 -29.96 26.54
N ASN A 612 20.08 -30.57 26.65
CA ASN A 612 19.98 -31.86 27.35
C ASN A 612 20.69 -32.94 26.53
N THR A 613 20.38 -33.05 25.25
CA THR A 613 21.06 -33.93 24.29
C THR A 613 21.61 -33.11 23.14
N LEU A 614 22.93 -33.11 22.97
CA LEU A 614 23.62 -32.57 21.81
C LEU A 614 24.06 -33.71 20.91
N THR A 615 23.70 -33.67 19.64
CA THR A 615 24.13 -34.62 18.64
C THR A 615 24.74 -33.87 17.46
N ASN A 616 26.04 -34.08 17.26
CA ASN A 616 26.78 -33.65 16.10
C ASN A 616 26.98 -34.86 15.20
N SER A 617 26.42 -34.91 14.02
CA SER A 617 26.32 -36.09 13.20
C SER A 617 26.72 -35.85 11.74
N GLY A 618 27.36 -36.79 11.14
CA GLY A 618 27.66 -36.80 9.71
C GLY A 618 28.51 -35.61 9.25
N THR A 619 27.93 -34.77 8.41
CA THR A 619 28.57 -33.52 7.93
C THR A 619 28.69 -32.46 8.98
N GLY A 620 28.19 -32.66 10.20
CA GLY A 620 28.17 -31.73 11.30
C GLY A 620 29.56 -31.22 11.70
N ARG A 621 29.72 -29.90 11.73
CA ARG A 621 30.97 -29.23 12.10
C ARG A 621 30.66 -28.20 13.21
N ILE A 622 31.34 -28.37 14.34
CA ILE A 622 31.27 -27.41 15.45
C ILE A 622 32.67 -26.86 15.63
N TYR A 623 32.83 -25.57 15.37
CA TYR A 623 34.09 -24.89 15.43
C TYR A 623 34.08 -23.68 16.37
N GLY A 624 35.26 -23.25 16.78
CA GLY A 624 35.49 -22.03 17.54
C GLY A 624 36.97 -21.79 17.80
N ASP A 625 37.33 -20.55 18.23
CA ASP A 625 38.64 -20.37 18.88
C ASP A 625 38.56 -21.07 20.25
N ALA A 626 37.53 -20.81 21.02
CA ALA A 626 37.15 -21.58 22.20
C ALA A 626 35.75 -22.21 22.02
N VAL A 627 35.66 -23.50 22.30
CA VAL A 627 34.39 -24.25 22.23
C VAL A 627 34.04 -24.78 23.62
N GLY A 628 32.86 -24.41 24.12
CA GLY A 628 32.27 -24.89 25.36
C GLY A 628 31.00 -25.70 25.08
N VAL A 629 30.92 -26.93 25.56
CA VAL A 629 29.72 -27.78 25.47
C VAL A 629 29.23 -28.14 26.87
N SER A 630 27.97 -27.83 27.14
CA SER A 630 27.26 -28.22 28.38
C SER A 630 26.08 -29.10 28.00
N ALA A 631 26.16 -30.41 28.29
CA ALA A 631 25.08 -31.35 27.94
C ALA A 631 24.98 -32.50 28.91
N ALA A 632 23.78 -33.05 29.10
CA ALA A 632 23.65 -34.35 29.77
C ALA A 632 24.22 -35.45 28.87
N THR A 633 23.95 -35.41 27.58
CA THR A 633 24.52 -36.32 26.61
C THR A 633 25.07 -35.57 25.39
N PHE A 634 26.33 -35.79 25.07
CA PHE A 634 26.94 -35.29 23.83
C PHE A 634 27.32 -36.51 22.96
N ASN A 635 26.70 -36.55 21.80
CA ASN A 635 26.96 -37.53 20.74
C ASN A 635 27.69 -36.86 19.59
N ASN A 636 28.89 -37.34 19.25
CA ASN A 636 29.65 -36.94 18.07
C ASN A 636 29.81 -38.19 17.20
N LEU A 637 29.03 -38.29 16.15
CA LEU A 637 28.75 -39.53 15.43
C LEU A 637 29.03 -39.40 13.95
N ASP A 638 29.42 -40.53 13.35
CA ASP A 638 29.33 -40.69 11.91
C ASP A 638 27.87 -40.88 11.46
N GLU A 639 27.60 -40.52 10.24
CA GLU A 639 26.33 -40.75 9.55
C GLU A 639 26.60 -40.95 8.06
N ASN A 640 26.14 -42.09 7.50
CA ASN A 640 26.37 -42.47 6.10
C ASN A 640 27.86 -42.48 5.68
N GLY A 641 28.77 -42.90 6.57
CA GLY A 641 30.21 -42.94 6.31
C GLY A 641 30.93 -41.58 6.38
N VAL A 642 30.23 -40.53 6.78
CA VAL A 642 30.81 -39.18 7.05
C VAL A 642 30.86 -38.96 8.54
N ALA A 643 32.03 -38.61 9.06
CA ALA A 643 32.26 -38.41 10.49
C ALA A 643 32.13 -36.97 10.92
N ALA A 644 31.46 -36.73 12.04
CA ALA A 644 31.28 -35.40 12.62
C ALA A 644 32.57 -34.90 13.27
N VAL A 645 32.74 -33.58 13.30
CA VAL A 645 33.90 -32.90 13.88
C VAL A 645 33.49 -31.82 14.86
N LEU A 646 34.08 -31.83 16.05
CA LEU A 646 34.13 -30.68 16.95
C LEU A 646 35.60 -30.26 17.08
N ALA A 647 35.91 -28.97 16.80
CA ALA A 647 37.28 -28.49 16.89
C ALA A 647 37.38 -27.07 17.46
N GLY A 648 38.29 -26.91 18.42
CA GLY A 648 38.71 -25.61 18.95
C GLY A 648 40.09 -25.20 18.45
N ARG A 649 40.25 -23.96 18.02
CA ARG A 649 41.55 -23.42 17.58
C ARG A 649 42.48 -23.14 18.75
N GLU A 650 41.92 -22.83 19.93
CA GLU A 650 42.72 -22.53 21.14
C GLU A 650 42.32 -23.45 22.31
N ARG A 651 41.03 -23.71 22.49
CA ARG A 651 40.57 -24.47 23.65
C ARG A 651 39.24 -25.21 23.39
N VAL A 652 39.08 -26.35 24.01
CA VAL A 652 37.82 -27.10 24.08
C VAL A 652 37.52 -27.50 25.52
N ASP A 653 36.31 -27.14 25.99
CA ASP A 653 35.78 -27.53 27.30
C ASP A 653 34.49 -28.29 27.18
N LEU A 654 34.47 -29.51 27.67
CA LEU A 654 33.29 -30.38 27.61
C LEU A 654 32.78 -30.66 29.03
N GLY A 655 31.68 -29.96 29.42
CA GLY A 655 30.95 -30.20 30.66
C GLY A 655 29.79 -31.17 30.40
N VAL A 656 30.02 -32.47 30.39
CA VAL A 656 29.03 -33.45 29.94
C VAL A 656 28.91 -34.62 30.92
N GLN A 657 27.69 -35.21 31.03
CA GLN A 657 27.53 -36.42 31.84
C GLN A 657 27.89 -37.70 31.02
N THR A 658 27.51 -37.74 29.80
CA THR A 658 27.85 -38.83 28.85
C THR A 658 28.41 -38.24 27.57
N LEU A 659 29.57 -38.63 27.15
CA LEU A 659 30.20 -38.38 25.86
C LEU A 659 30.23 -39.67 25.04
N ASN A 660 29.70 -39.62 23.81
CA ASN A 660 29.83 -40.69 22.83
C ASN A 660 30.52 -40.10 21.59
N ASN A 661 31.81 -40.39 21.45
CA ASN A 661 32.58 -40.09 20.25
C ASN A 661 32.79 -41.42 19.49
N ARG A 662 32.18 -41.54 18.31
CA ARG A 662 32.08 -42.84 17.62
C ARG A 662 32.53 -42.76 16.18
N THR A 663 32.98 -43.85 15.69
CA THR A 663 33.45 -44.20 14.34
C THR A 663 33.98 -43.01 13.55
N HIS A 664 35.30 -42.85 13.50
CA HIS A 664 36.03 -41.79 12.79
C HIS A 664 35.76 -40.36 13.22
N SER A 665 34.79 -40.14 14.12
CA SER A 665 34.46 -38.80 14.60
C SER A 665 35.61 -38.17 15.37
N LEU A 666 35.76 -36.85 15.23
CA LEU A 666 36.90 -36.11 15.80
C LEU A 666 36.43 -35.07 16.82
N ILE A 667 37.05 -35.09 17.99
CA ILE A 667 37.05 -34.01 18.95
C ILE A 667 38.50 -33.53 19.07
N TYR A 668 38.75 -32.28 18.65
CA TYR A 668 40.08 -31.73 18.51
C TYR A 668 40.25 -30.39 19.17
N SER A 669 41.37 -30.13 19.81
CA SER A 669 41.82 -28.81 20.24
C SER A 669 43.23 -28.53 19.73
N ALA A 670 43.46 -27.42 19.03
CA ALA A 670 44.79 -26.98 18.66
C ALA A 670 45.58 -26.41 19.87
N GLY A 671 44.92 -26.17 20.98
CA GLY A 671 45.49 -25.86 22.28
C GLY A 671 45.07 -26.89 23.32
N ASP A 672 44.59 -26.46 24.48
CA ASP A 672 44.22 -27.31 25.59
C ASP A 672 42.79 -27.86 25.45
N MET A 673 42.56 -29.04 26.02
CA MET A 673 41.21 -29.62 26.10
C MET A 673 40.95 -30.14 27.53
N HIS A 674 39.77 -29.78 28.05
CA HIS A 674 39.30 -30.26 29.36
C HIS A 674 37.93 -30.89 29.25
N THR A 675 37.74 -32.01 29.96
CA THR A 675 36.44 -32.62 30.13
C THR A 675 36.08 -32.68 31.61
N GLY A 676 34.80 -32.50 31.92
CA GLY A 676 34.24 -32.57 33.27
C GLY A 676 32.74 -32.84 33.23
N GLY A 677 32.09 -32.80 34.39
CA GLY A 677 30.66 -33.04 34.53
C GLY A 677 29.79 -31.83 34.21
N MET A 678 30.35 -30.63 34.22
CA MET A 678 29.65 -29.35 33.94
C MET A 678 30.67 -28.29 33.49
N LEU A 679 30.16 -27.19 32.92
CA LEU A 679 30.93 -25.97 32.76
C LEU A 679 30.67 -25.00 33.95
N ASP A 680 31.68 -24.29 34.40
CA ASP A 680 31.55 -23.22 35.37
C ASP A 680 31.07 -21.92 34.69
N ALA A 681 30.90 -20.84 35.45
CA ALA A 681 30.47 -19.55 34.95
C ALA A 681 31.43 -18.90 33.92
N ASN A 682 32.69 -19.33 33.88
CA ASN A 682 33.70 -18.89 32.93
C ASN A 682 33.79 -19.81 31.71
N GLY A 683 32.92 -20.82 31.62
CA GLY A 683 32.91 -21.78 30.54
C GLY A 683 33.99 -22.86 30.65
N ALA A 684 34.66 -23.03 31.80
CA ALA A 684 35.66 -24.04 32.03
C ALA A 684 35.03 -25.36 32.50
N ALA A 685 35.52 -26.49 31.98
CA ALA A 685 35.07 -27.80 32.38
C ALA A 685 35.50 -28.14 33.82
N THR A 686 34.53 -28.51 34.67
CA THR A 686 34.76 -28.83 36.09
C THR A 686 34.03 -30.08 36.52
N GLY A 687 34.43 -30.65 37.67
CA GLY A 687 33.83 -31.88 38.19
C GLY A 687 34.22 -33.12 37.38
N LYS A 688 33.42 -34.18 37.51
CA LYS A 688 33.63 -35.48 36.79
C LYS A 688 32.43 -35.71 35.87
N ALA A 689 32.66 -36.04 34.62
CA ALA A 689 31.68 -36.66 33.75
C ALA A 689 31.28 -38.06 34.29
N GLY A 690 30.13 -38.57 33.91
CA GLY A 690 29.77 -39.96 34.22
C GLY A 690 30.58 -40.94 33.37
N VAL A 691 30.41 -40.88 32.04
CA VAL A 691 31.04 -41.78 31.08
C VAL A 691 31.56 -41.04 29.85
N LEU A 692 32.82 -41.35 29.45
CA LEU A 692 33.39 -40.94 28.17
C LEU A 692 33.62 -42.21 27.32
N ASN A 693 32.91 -42.32 26.21
CA ASN A 693 33.06 -43.37 25.22
C ASN A 693 33.76 -42.82 23.98
N ASN A 694 34.92 -43.36 23.65
CA ASN A 694 35.69 -43.06 22.44
C ASN A 694 35.87 -44.36 21.65
N HIS A 695 34.98 -44.65 20.76
CA HIS A 695 34.93 -45.92 20.05
C HIS A 695 35.31 -45.76 18.59
N SER A 696 36.45 -46.28 18.17
CA SER A 696 37.02 -46.13 16.83
C SER A 696 37.02 -44.66 16.37
N ALA A 697 37.30 -43.73 17.28
CA ALA A 697 37.22 -42.30 17.10
C ALA A 697 38.43 -41.59 17.74
N THR A 698 38.59 -40.30 17.51
CA THR A 698 39.72 -39.52 17.99
C THR A 698 39.30 -38.41 18.95
N ILE A 699 39.96 -38.37 20.11
CA ILE A 699 39.97 -37.21 21.04
C ILE A 699 41.42 -36.75 21.11
N GLU A 700 41.71 -35.51 20.67
CA GLU A 700 43.06 -35.00 20.55
C GLU A 700 43.19 -33.54 21.00
N ALA A 701 44.20 -33.26 21.81
CA ALA A 701 44.64 -31.90 22.14
C ALA A 701 46.08 -31.72 21.72
N ALA A 702 46.40 -30.69 20.92
CA ALA A 702 47.79 -30.36 20.62
C ALA A 702 48.56 -29.83 21.84
N GLY A 703 47.84 -29.23 22.80
CA GLY A 703 48.32 -28.79 24.10
C GLY A 703 48.09 -29.86 25.18
N TYR A 704 47.67 -29.43 26.38
CA TYR A 704 47.34 -30.29 27.49
C TYR A 704 45.97 -30.92 27.35
N LEU A 705 45.82 -32.22 27.68
CA LEU A 705 44.54 -32.90 27.71
C LEU A 705 44.22 -33.32 29.17
N VAL A 706 43.08 -32.88 29.67
CA VAL A 706 42.56 -33.29 30.96
C VAL A 706 41.21 -34.00 30.76
N LEU A 707 41.18 -35.29 31.06
CA LEU A 707 39.95 -36.10 31.03
C LEU A 707 39.51 -36.42 32.45
N SER A 708 38.33 -35.97 32.88
CA SER A 708 37.77 -36.20 34.20
C SER A 708 36.41 -36.88 34.07
N ALA A 709 36.35 -38.19 34.40
CA ALA A 709 35.13 -38.99 34.33
C ALA A 709 35.08 -40.12 35.33
N GLY A 710 33.88 -40.66 35.63
CA GLY A 710 33.76 -41.93 36.38
C GLY A 710 34.34 -43.10 35.56
N GLN A 711 33.97 -43.20 34.29
CA GLN A 711 34.46 -44.24 33.41
C GLN A 711 34.90 -43.65 32.05
N ILE A 712 36.04 -44.13 31.55
CA ILE A 712 36.56 -43.83 30.21
C ILE A 712 36.72 -45.11 29.44
N ASN A 713 36.05 -45.27 28.32
CA ASN A 713 36.12 -46.38 27.43
C ASN A 713 36.75 -45.93 26.09
N ASN A 714 37.97 -46.41 25.83
CA ASN A 714 38.65 -46.20 24.57
C ASN A 714 38.73 -47.53 23.83
N VAL A 715 37.88 -47.74 22.85
CA VAL A 715 37.59 -49.06 22.29
C VAL A 715 37.79 -49.05 20.77
N ASN A 716 38.35 -50.14 20.26
CA ASN A 716 38.41 -50.45 18.83
C ASN A 716 37.20 -51.32 18.44
N ASP A 717 36.17 -50.74 17.90
CA ASP A 717 34.95 -51.44 17.48
C ASP A 717 35.13 -52.24 16.18
N HIS A 718 36.23 -51.98 15.41
CA HIS A 718 36.47 -52.59 14.10
C HIS A 718 37.73 -53.43 14.10
N PHE A 719 38.00 -54.19 15.17
CA PHE A 719 39.15 -55.02 15.27
C PHE A 719 38.82 -56.45 14.86
N THR A 720 39.46 -56.94 13.79
CA THR A 720 39.34 -58.31 13.33
C THR A 720 40.71 -58.91 13.02
N THR A 721 40.82 -60.18 13.22
CA THR A 721 42.05 -60.95 12.90
C THR A 721 41.74 -62.03 11.90
N GLU A 722 42.81 -62.50 11.17
CA GLU A 722 42.70 -63.60 10.28
C GLU A 722 43.96 -64.46 10.45
N ARG A 723 43.85 -65.76 10.17
CA ARG A 723 45.02 -66.65 10.09
C ARG A 723 45.56 -66.65 8.68
N VAL A 724 46.85 -66.36 8.56
CA VAL A 724 47.56 -66.27 7.28
C VAL A 724 48.62 -67.31 7.26
N VAL A 725 48.70 -68.07 6.20
CA VAL A 725 49.82 -69.06 5.95
C VAL A 725 51.09 -68.25 5.69
N VAL A 726 52.07 -68.36 6.63
CA VAL A 726 53.34 -67.65 6.51
C VAL A 726 54.45 -68.53 5.91
N SER A 727 54.30 -69.89 6.08
CA SER A 727 55.20 -70.83 5.40
C SER A 727 54.46 -72.08 5.09
N THR A 728 54.90 -72.77 4.02
CA THR A 728 54.54 -74.15 3.64
C THR A 728 55.79 -74.82 3.15
N GLU A 729 56.19 -75.80 3.89
CA GLU A 729 57.41 -76.56 3.56
C GLU A 729 57.13 -78.07 3.55
N LYS A 730 57.77 -78.79 2.65
CA LYS A 730 57.75 -80.26 2.63
C LYS A 730 58.82 -80.70 3.54
N VAL A 731 58.47 -81.50 4.56
CA VAL A 731 59.37 -82.03 5.57
C VAL A 731 59.35 -83.52 5.44
N THR A 732 60.53 -84.11 5.39
CA THR A 732 60.74 -85.53 5.52
C THR A 732 61.53 -85.79 6.80
N GLU A 733 60.98 -86.57 7.70
CA GLU A 733 61.62 -86.99 8.96
C GLU A 733 61.64 -88.52 9.02
N TYR A 734 62.62 -89.00 9.74
CA TYR A 734 62.79 -90.39 9.99
C TYR A 734 62.81 -90.69 11.48
N GLN A 735 62.22 -91.83 11.86
CA GLN A 735 62.20 -92.23 13.25
C GLN A 735 62.59 -93.69 13.33
N LEU A 736 63.63 -94.05 14.10
CA LEU A 736 64.01 -95.45 14.34
C LEU A 736 62.95 -96.16 15.16
N SER A 737 62.63 -97.44 14.82
CA SER A 737 61.63 -98.19 15.57
C SER A 737 62.13 -98.35 17.03
N GLY A 738 61.25 -97.93 17.98
CA GLY A 738 61.51 -97.87 19.41
C GLY A 738 62.23 -96.65 19.88
N SER A 739 62.46 -95.63 19.06
CA SER A 739 62.90 -94.27 19.44
C SER A 739 61.81 -93.34 19.47
N ASP A 740 61.73 -92.42 20.45
CA ASP A 740 60.75 -91.33 20.49
C ASP A 740 61.23 -90.10 19.69
N LYS A 741 62.44 -90.12 19.15
CA LYS A 741 63.08 -89.02 18.47
C LYS A 741 62.93 -89.15 16.97
N ARG A 742 62.47 -88.07 16.33
CA ARG A 742 62.48 -87.89 14.88
C ARG A 742 63.69 -87.11 14.44
N TRP A 743 64.20 -87.38 13.29
CA TRP A 743 65.36 -86.76 12.67
C TRP A 743 64.97 -86.24 11.29
N SER A 744 65.26 -85.00 11.00
CA SER A 744 64.98 -84.43 9.71
C SER A 744 65.82 -84.94 8.60
N ALA A 745 65.29 -85.19 7.42
CA ALA A 745 66.04 -85.53 6.25
C ALA A 745 67.07 -84.43 5.94
N GLY A 746 68.36 -84.80 5.82
CA GLY A 746 69.47 -83.87 5.61
C GLY A 746 70.21 -83.41 6.87
N GLU A 747 69.76 -83.77 8.06
CA GLU A 747 70.56 -83.58 9.26
C GLU A 747 71.91 -84.36 9.17
N PRO A 748 72.99 -83.80 9.69
CA PRO A 748 74.29 -84.54 9.66
C PRO A 748 74.18 -85.89 10.30
N GLY A 749 74.54 -86.95 9.50
CA GLY A 749 74.48 -88.35 9.97
C GLY A 749 73.06 -89.00 9.81
N VAL A 750 72.03 -88.27 9.24
CA VAL A 750 70.72 -88.85 8.92
C VAL A 750 70.65 -89.16 7.44
N TYR A 751 70.62 -90.41 7.08
CA TYR A 751 70.47 -90.84 5.70
C TYR A 751 69.88 -92.24 5.66
N VAL A 752 69.27 -92.62 4.56
CA VAL A 752 68.77 -93.95 4.30
C VAL A 752 69.62 -94.53 3.22
N ASP A 753 70.29 -95.68 3.55
CA ASP A 753 71.02 -96.40 2.55
C ASP A 753 70.30 -97.71 2.20
N ASN A 754 70.62 -98.25 1.01
CA ASN A 754 70.15 -99.54 0.60
C ASN A 754 71.23 -100.59 0.94
N ASP A 755 71.01 -101.46 1.93
CA ASP A 755 71.89 -102.55 2.16
C ASP A 755 71.95 -103.54 0.94
N SER A 756 73.01 -103.49 0.25
CA SER A 756 73.16 -104.20 -1.01
C SER A 756 73.11 -105.72 -0.87
N SER A 757 73.14 -106.23 0.35
CA SER A 757 73.16 -107.70 0.65
C SER A 757 71.69 -108.20 0.90
N ASN A 758 70.72 -107.35 1.31
CA ASN A 758 69.38 -107.84 1.69
C ASN A 758 68.18 -107.14 1.06
N SER A 759 68.45 -106.10 0.14
CA SER A 759 67.33 -105.21 -0.40
C SER A 759 66.54 -104.53 0.66
N LEU A 760 67.01 -104.39 1.89
CA LEU A 760 66.37 -103.68 2.97
C LEU A 760 66.93 -102.23 3.07
N LYS A 761 66.08 -101.29 3.25
CA LYS A 761 66.51 -99.95 3.52
C LYS A 761 66.88 -99.82 5.00
N LYS A 762 67.99 -99.15 5.27
CA LYS A 762 68.47 -98.94 6.62
C LYS A 762 68.65 -97.45 6.92
N LEU A 763 67.92 -97.01 7.93
CA LEU A 763 68.06 -95.63 8.40
C LEU A 763 69.28 -95.52 9.34
N HIS A 764 70.22 -94.62 9.05
CA HIS A 764 71.30 -94.15 9.88
C HIS A 764 70.95 -92.86 10.55
N THR A 765 71.12 -92.71 11.85
CA THR A 765 70.99 -91.51 12.66
C THR A 765 72.08 -91.42 13.70
N PRO A 766 72.31 -90.29 14.36
CA PRO A 766 73.31 -90.26 15.47
C PRO A 766 73.00 -91.19 16.61
N GLU A 767 71.76 -91.76 16.75
CA GLU A 767 71.43 -92.76 17.74
C GLU A 767 71.72 -94.18 17.29
N GLY A 768 72.22 -94.38 16.10
CA GLY A 768 72.48 -95.65 15.52
C GLY A 768 71.78 -95.91 14.22
N ALA A 769 71.95 -97.18 13.71
CA ALA A 769 71.39 -97.60 12.45
C ALA A 769 70.38 -98.75 12.63
N ARG A 770 69.23 -98.68 11.98
CA ARG A 770 68.23 -99.83 12.02
C ARG A 770 67.53 -99.94 10.66
N ASP A 771 67.11 -101.14 10.37
CA ASP A 771 66.33 -101.54 9.21
C ASP A 771 64.81 -101.33 9.40
N LYS A 772 64.40 -101.16 10.66
CA LYS A 772 63.03 -100.85 11.00
C LYS A 772 62.96 -99.37 11.44
N PHE A 773 62.33 -98.59 10.60
CA PHE A 773 62.10 -97.14 10.84
C PHE A 773 60.85 -96.69 10.16
N THR A 774 60.31 -95.51 10.64
CA THR A 774 59.18 -94.84 10.00
C THR A 774 59.69 -93.59 9.32
N GLN A 775 59.37 -93.41 8.07
CA GLN A 775 59.50 -92.18 7.30
C GLN A 775 58.24 -91.41 7.37
N TYR A 776 58.33 -90.20 7.78
CA TYR A 776 57.20 -89.21 7.78
C TYR A 776 57.46 -88.24 6.65
N ASP A 777 56.53 -88.23 5.64
CA ASP A 777 56.53 -87.20 4.56
C ASP A 777 55.28 -86.37 4.75
N TYR A 778 55.53 -85.14 5.15
CA TYR A 778 54.39 -84.23 5.41
C TYR A 778 54.68 -82.84 4.92
N THR A 779 53.58 -82.12 4.67
CA THR A 779 53.61 -80.68 4.42
C THR A 779 53.36 -80.04 5.76
N ARG A 780 54.28 -79.21 6.25
CA ARG A 780 54.13 -78.34 7.39
C ARG A 780 53.60 -77.02 6.93
N THR A 781 52.41 -76.61 7.40
CA THR A 781 51.86 -75.31 7.18
C THR A 781 51.92 -74.56 8.48
N VAL A 782 52.56 -73.42 8.46
CA VAL A 782 52.62 -72.50 9.61
C VAL A 782 51.70 -71.35 9.28
N GLU A 783 50.68 -71.16 10.10
CA GLU A 783 49.73 -70.05 10.05
C GLU A 783 50.02 -69.14 11.24
N GLU A 784 49.96 -67.84 11.03
CA GLU A 784 50.03 -66.83 12.11
C GLU A 784 48.80 -65.98 12.10
N THR A 785 48.35 -65.60 13.28
CA THR A 785 47.32 -64.56 13.44
C THR A 785 47.88 -63.23 13.02
N ARG A 786 47.27 -62.64 12.03
CA ARG A 786 47.50 -61.22 11.61
C ARG A 786 46.28 -60.38 11.84
N VAL A 787 46.47 -59.10 12.09
CA VAL A 787 45.37 -58.09 12.15
C VAL A 787 44.94 -57.90 10.73
N LYS A 788 43.61 -58.19 10.48
CA LYS A 788 42.97 -57.98 9.21
C LYS A 788 42.40 -56.56 9.08
N GLU A 789 41.70 -56.11 10.11
CA GLU A 789 41.12 -54.77 10.21
C GLU A 789 41.42 -54.25 11.61
N SER A 790 41.71 -52.96 11.71
CA SER A 790 41.90 -52.27 12.99
C SER A 790 41.62 -50.77 12.84
N ASP A 791 40.69 -50.26 13.62
CA ASP A 791 40.40 -48.87 13.74
C ASP A 791 40.38 -48.46 15.21
N PRO A 792 41.55 -48.17 15.80
CA PRO A 792 41.68 -47.94 17.23
C PRO A 792 41.04 -46.64 17.64
N GLY A 793 40.35 -46.63 18.78
CA GLY A 793 40.04 -45.39 19.50
C GLY A 793 41.35 -44.67 19.88
N LYS A 794 41.43 -43.36 19.64
CA LYS A 794 42.65 -42.58 19.89
C LYS A 794 42.39 -41.48 20.91
N ILE A 795 43.14 -41.46 22.00
CA ILE A 795 43.17 -40.37 22.98
C ILE A 795 44.61 -39.84 22.97
N LEU A 796 44.78 -38.62 22.41
CA LEU A 796 46.10 -38.07 22.09
C LEU A 796 46.31 -36.70 22.75
N SER A 797 47.50 -36.43 23.18
CA SER A 797 47.92 -35.10 23.63
C SER A 797 49.32 -34.78 23.13
N GLY A 798 49.49 -33.57 22.56
CA GLY A 798 50.83 -33.07 22.15
C GLY A 798 51.71 -32.68 23.31
N ALA A 799 51.15 -32.26 24.42
CA ALA A 799 51.83 -31.95 25.67
C ALA A 799 51.54 -33.02 26.73
N GLY A 800 51.33 -32.65 27.98
CA GLY A 800 50.98 -33.56 29.04
C GLY A 800 49.53 -34.02 29.02
N MET A 801 49.21 -35.17 29.58
CA MET A 801 47.86 -35.69 29.72
C MET A 801 47.60 -36.07 31.18
N THR A 802 46.43 -35.65 31.69
CA THR A 802 45.93 -36.05 33.00
C THR A 802 44.58 -36.76 32.83
N ILE A 803 44.49 -37.99 33.30
CA ILE A 803 43.26 -38.79 33.27
C ILE A 803 42.82 -39.02 34.71
N VAL A 804 41.74 -38.39 35.12
CA VAL A 804 41.10 -38.58 36.42
C VAL A 804 39.86 -39.46 36.24
N ALA A 805 40.00 -40.77 36.38
CA ALA A 805 38.90 -41.70 36.16
C ALA A 805 38.83 -42.74 37.29
N ASP A 806 37.64 -43.25 37.63
CA ASP A 806 37.48 -44.37 38.51
C ASP A 806 37.78 -45.68 37.75
N LYS A 807 37.49 -45.73 36.44
CA LYS A 807 37.89 -46.79 35.54
C LYS A 807 38.34 -46.23 34.19
N LEU A 808 39.54 -46.60 33.74
CA LEU A 808 40.03 -46.43 32.36
C LEU A 808 40.08 -47.78 31.68
N PHE A 809 39.25 -48.01 30.69
CA PHE A 809 39.25 -49.21 29.85
C PHE A 809 39.75 -48.83 28.45
N ASN A 810 40.91 -49.37 28.09
CA ASN A 810 41.56 -49.17 26.79
C ASN A 810 41.63 -50.52 26.07
N ASP A 811 40.76 -50.79 25.14
CA ASP A 811 40.67 -52.08 24.41
C ASP A 811 41.15 -51.91 22.97
N LYS A 812 42.27 -52.48 22.65
CA LYS A 812 42.91 -52.50 21.34
C LYS A 812 43.04 -51.05 20.72
N SER A 813 43.22 -50.08 21.58
CA SER A 813 43.16 -48.66 21.31
C SER A 813 44.40 -47.92 21.82
N GLN A 814 44.51 -46.62 21.54
CA GLN A 814 45.71 -45.82 21.83
C GLN A 814 45.41 -44.70 22.83
N VAL A 815 46.23 -44.60 23.85
CA VAL A 815 46.33 -43.45 24.76
C VAL A 815 47.75 -42.95 24.72
N VAL A 816 48.01 -41.78 24.13
CA VAL A 816 49.37 -41.29 23.90
C VAL A 816 49.53 -39.86 24.39
N ALA A 817 50.52 -39.59 25.19
CA ALA A 817 50.91 -38.23 25.61
C ALA A 817 52.30 -37.92 25.06
N GLY A 818 52.41 -36.75 24.40
CA GLY A 818 53.74 -36.22 23.98
C GLY A 818 54.62 -35.82 25.14
N GLY A 819 54.02 -35.50 26.28
CA GLY A 819 54.71 -35.20 27.52
C GLY A 819 54.35 -36.19 28.64
N LYS A 820 54.22 -35.73 29.87
CA LYS A 820 53.87 -36.55 31.04
C LYS A 820 52.41 -37.04 30.97
N LEU A 821 52.22 -38.38 31.04
CA LEU A 821 50.91 -38.99 31.29
C LEU A 821 50.77 -39.22 32.80
N THR A 822 49.68 -38.67 33.37
CA THR A 822 49.36 -38.79 34.79
C THR A 822 47.98 -39.41 34.96
N ILE A 823 47.92 -40.52 35.69
CA ILE A 823 46.68 -41.17 36.10
C ILE A 823 46.74 -41.31 37.62
N PRO A 824 46.22 -40.32 38.36
CA PRO A 824 46.44 -40.18 39.81
C PRO A 824 45.71 -41.24 40.63
N SER A 825 44.63 -41.81 40.14
CA SER A 825 43.87 -42.85 40.89
C SER A 825 42.95 -43.56 39.87
N GLY A 826 42.45 -44.71 40.24
CA GLY A 826 41.48 -45.49 39.45
C GLY A 826 42.04 -46.84 38.96
N ASN A 827 41.12 -47.62 38.40
CA ASN A 827 41.48 -48.91 37.79
C ASN A 827 41.77 -48.73 36.31
N VAL A 828 42.96 -49.15 35.88
CA VAL A 828 43.42 -49.10 34.49
C VAL A 828 43.38 -50.49 33.90
N GLU A 829 42.55 -50.71 32.91
CA GLU A 829 42.46 -51.98 32.16
C GLU A 829 42.87 -51.69 30.70
N ASN A 830 44.10 -52.16 30.33
CA ASN A 830 44.65 -52.02 28.99
C ASN A 830 44.69 -53.42 28.33
N VAL A 831 43.77 -53.63 27.41
CA VAL A 831 43.58 -54.96 26.76
C VAL A 831 44.20 -54.93 25.38
N SER A 832 45.06 -55.92 25.10
CA SER A 832 45.65 -56.19 23.79
C SER A 832 45.28 -57.57 23.28
N VAL A 833 45.50 -57.80 22.03
CA VAL A 833 45.32 -59.19 21.42
C VAL A 833 46.63 -59.85 21.33
N SER A 834 46.69 -61.17 21.79
CA SER A 834 47.81 -62.08 21.55
C SER A 834 47.59 -62.79 20.22
N GLY A 835 48.60 -62.77 19.39
CA GLY A 835 48.65 -63.61 18.19
C GLY A 835 48.98 -65.05 18.51
N GLU A 836 48.39 -65.96 17.81
CA GLU A 836 48.70 -67.39 17.87
C GLU A 836 49.41 -67.83 16.58
N GLN A 837 50.46 -68.73 16.73
CA GLN A 837 51.00 -69.42 15.63
C GLN A 837 50.46 -70.86 15.62
N HIS A 838 49.88 -71.30 14.54
CA HIS A 838 49.31 -72.60 14.36
C HIS A 838 50.12 -73.35 13.34
N VAL A 839 50.69 -74.51 13.79
CA VAL A 839 51.47 -75.36 12.94
C VAL A 839 50.69 -76.64 12.67
N THR A 840 50.45 -76.93 11.42
CA THR A 840 49.76 -78.13 10.96
C THR A 840 50.63 -78.93 10.07
N ASP A 841 50.91 -80.19 10.51
CA ASP A 841 51.61 -81.17 9.72
C ASP A 841 50.59 -82.13 9.08
N LYS A 842 50.49 -82.17 7.75
CA LYS A 842 49.60 -83.06 7.02
C LYS A 842 50.36 -83.90 6.01
N GLY A 843 50.40 -85.23 6.21
CA GLY A 843 51.19 -86.15 5.33
C GLY A 843 50.95 -87.64 5.62
N THR A 844 51.82 -88.40 5.22
CA THR A 844 51.82 -89.89 5.36
C THR A 844 53.02 -90.38 6.18
N SER A 845 52.84 -91.42 6.91
CA SER A 845 53.95 -92.18 7.53
C SER A 845 54.11 -93.58 6.86
N THR A 846 55.25 -93.87 6.45
CA THR A 846 55.59 -95.17 5.83
C THR A 846 56.55 -95.89 6.75
N TYR A 847 56.19 -97.10 7.22
CA TYR A 847 56.98 -97.93 8.08
C TYR A 847 57.77 -98.85 7.28
#